data_b05a3efaeb84dc255d605d088d8256e5
#
_entry.id   b05a3efaeb84dc255d605d088d8256e5
#
_cell.length_a   1.000
_cell.length_b   1.000
_cell.length_c   1.000
_cell.angle_alpha   90.00
_cell.angle_beta   90.00
_cell.angle_gamma   90.00
#
_symmetry.space_group_name_H-M   'P 1'
#
loop_
_entity.id
_entity.type
_entity.pdbx_description
1 polymer ?
#
loop_
_entity_poly.entity_id
_entity_poly.type
_entity_poly.pdbx_seq_one_letter_code
_entity_poly.pdbx_strand_id
1 'polypeptide(L)'
;MTAATPDAPLWQPGPDRIEAAAVTRFQNWAATRYGAPADGGYAALHRWSVDELDTFWQAVAEWFDIRFSTPYESVLGDRAMPGATWFPGATLNYAEHALRTAEDPARADTPALLYVDETHTQAPISWAELRRQVGALAAELRALGVTPGDRVSGYLPNIPQAVIAFLATAAVGGVWTSCAPDFGARSVLDRFQQIEPVVLFTVDGYRYGGKEHDRTGTVAELRRELPTLRAVVHIPLLGTDAPEGTLAWAALTSADTEPVFEQVPFDHPLWVLYSSGTTGLPKAIVQSQGGILLEHFKQLGLHCDLGPEDRFFWYTSTGWMMWNFLVSGLLTGTTVVLYDGSPGYPDVSAQWRVAEQTGATLYGTSAAYVMACRKADIHPGRDFDLSRVQCVATTGSPLPPDGFRWLHDEVAEDLWIASVSGGTDVCSCFAGAVPTLPVHIGELQAPCLGTDLQSWDPAGKPLINEVGELVVTNPLPSMPIRFWNDPDGSRYHDSYFDMYPGVWRHGDWITITDHGSVIIHGRSDSTLNRQGVRMGSADIYEAVERLPEIRESLVIGLEEPDGGYWMPLFVHLTEGATLDDDLRAAIKQTIRDHLSPRHVPDEVIEVPAIPHTLTGKRIEVPVKRLLQGAELAKAVNPGSVDNLDLLHFYADLAARRRA
;
A
#
# COMPACT_ATOMS: atom_id res chain seq x y z
N MET A 1 4.20 -24.31 -30.03
CA MET A 1 4.61 -23.52 -28.85
C MET A 1 6.12 -23.66 -28.74
N THR A 2 6.85 -22.66 -29.15
CA THR A 2 8.31 -22.59 -28.98
C THR A 2 8.57 -22.38 -27.48
N ALA A 3 9.34 -23.25 -26.86
CA ALA A 3 9.80 -23.06 -25.49
C ALA A 3 10.53 -21.70 -25.41
N ALA A 4 10.01 -20.77 -24.63
CA ALA A 4 10.66 -19.50 -24.35
C ALA A 4 12.02 -19.80 -23.70
N THR A 5 13.07 -19.17 -24.19
CA THR A 5 14.36 -19.12 -23.47
C THR A 5 14.12 -18.51 -22.08
N PRO A 6 14.74 -19.02 -21.00
CA PRO A 6 14.50 -18.55 -19.62
C PRO A 6 14.71 -17.04 -19.38
N ASP A 7 15.36 -16.34 -20.30
CA ASP A 7 15.75 -14.91 -20.16
C ASP A 7 14.93 -13.91 -21.00
N ALA A 8 13.93 -14.36 -21.79
CA ALA A 8 13.16 -13.43 -22.62
C ALA A 8 12.11 -12.68 -21.76
N PRO A 9 11.99 -11.34 -21.89
CA PRO A 9 10.94 -10.61 -21.19
C PRO A 9 9.55 -11.04 -21.65
N LEU A 10 8.59 -11.02 -20.71
CA LEU A 10 7.18 -11.30 -21.01
C LEU A 10 6.58 -10.18 -21.85
N TRP A 11 6.96 -8.94 -21.57
CA TRP A 11 6.51 -7.76 -22.27
C TRP A 11 7.68 -6.76 -22.43
N GLN A 12 7.67 -6.00 -23.50
CA GLN A 12 8.68 -4.97 -23.76
C GLN A 12 8.04 -3.73 -24.35
N PRO A 13 8.31 -2.50 -23.79
CA PRO A 13 7.76 -1.28 -24.33
C PRO A 13 8.27 -0.99 -25.74
N GLY A 14 7.37 -0.58 -26.62
CA GLY A 14 7.74 -0.10 -27.95
C GLY A 14 8.45 1.27 -27.88
N PRO A 15 9.17 1.66 -28.96
CA PRO A 15 9.88 2.95 -29.02
C PRO A 15 8.98 4.16 -28.75
N ASP A 16 7.76 4.17 -29.30
CA ASP A 16 6.79 5.27 -29.14
C ASP A 16 6.38 5.43 -27.67
N ARG A 17 6.18 4.31 -26.95
CA ARG A 17 5.89 4.32 -25.52
C ARG A 17 7.06 4.84 -24.70
N ILE A 18 8.28 4.43 -25.02
CA ILE A 18 9.50 4.90 -24.35
C ILE A 18 9.66 6.40 -24.53
N GLU A 19 9.47 6.92 -25.76
CA GLU A 19 9.58 8.35 -26.06
C GLU A 19 8.47 9.16 -25.36
N ALA A 20 7.25 8.67 -25.35
CA ALA A 20 6.09 9.33 -24.74
C ALA A 20 6.09 9.29 -23.20
N ALA A 21 6.82 8.36 -22.57
CA ALA A 21 6.82 8.20 -21.13
C ALA A 21 7.28 9.45 -20.37
N ALA A 22 6.59 9.80 -19.29
CA ALA A 22 6.91 10.97 -18.46
C ALA A 22 8.36 10.91 -17.92
N VAL A 23 8.82 9.71 -17.55
CA VAL A 23 10.21 9.51 -17.08
C VAL A 23 11.24 9.83 -18.15
N THR A 24 10.98 9.52 -19.42
CA THR A 24 11.88 9.90 -20.53
C THR A 24 11.87 11.41 -20.76
N ARG A 25 10.69 12.01 -20.76
CA ARG A 25 10.57 13.48 -20.89
C ARG A 25 11.25 14.21 -19.74
N PHE A 26 11.09 13.70 -18.51
CA PHE A 26 11.80 14.20 -17.33
C PHE A 26 13.31 14.07 -17.48
N GLN A 27 13.84 12.91 -17.91
CA GLN A 27 15.26 12.70 -18.15
C GLN A 27 15.84 13.71 -19.14
N ASN A 28 15.18 13.90 -20.29
CA ASN A 28 15.61 14.84 -21.33
C ASN A 28 15.60 16.29 -20.82
N TRP A 29 14.59 16.67 -20.04
CA TRP A 29 14.50 17.99 -19.44
C TRP A 29 15.57 18.19 -18.36
N ALA A 30 15.77 17.21 -17.48
CA ALA A 30 16.76 17.26 -16.41
C ALA A 30 18.20 17.25 -16.96
N ALA A 31 18.44 16.58 -18.09
CA ALA A 31 19.75 16.59 -18.75
C ALA A 31 20.17 18.02 -19.16
N THR A 32 19.24 18.83 -19.63
CA THR A 32 19.53 20.20 -20.07
C THR A 32 19.66 21.19 -18.91
N ARG A 33 19.02 20.95 -17.77
CA ARG A 33 18.95 21.91 -16.65
C ARG A 33 19.81 21.51 -15.46
N TYR A 34 19.96 20.23 -15.20
CA TYR A 34 20.55 19.68 -13.98
C TYR A 34 21.72 18.72 -14.25
N GLY A 35 22.10 18.53 -15.51
CA GLY A 35 23.22 17.65 -15.87
C GLY A 35 22.91 16.16 -15.67
N ALA A 36 21.63 15.78 -15.64
CA ALA A 36 21.26 14.37 -15.68
C ALA A 36 21.78 13.69 -16.96
N PRO A 37 22.06 12.39 -16.96
CA PRO A 37 22.56 11.70 -18.16
C PRO A 37 21.48 11.69 -19.25
N ALA A 38 21.83 12.21 -20.44
CA ALA A 38 20.94 12.17 -21.60
C ALA A 38 20.83 10.76 -22.21
N ASP A 39 21.89 9.97 -22.06
CA ASP A 39 22.03 8.61 -22.59
C ASP A 39 22.06 7.58 -21.46
N GLY A 40 21.92 6.30 -21.80
CA GLY A 40 22.01 5.19 -20.83
C GLY A 40 20.68 4.80 -20.17
N GLY A 41 19.59 5.42 -20.61
CA GLY A 41 18.22 5.04 -20.21
C GLY A 41 17.97 5.14 -18.70
N TYR A 42 17.02 4.33 -18.22
CA TYR A 42 16.59 4.37 -16.83
C TYR A 42 17.72 4.09 -15.83
N ALA A 43 18.61 3.15 -16.12
CA ALA A 43 19.70 2.80 -15.20
C ALA A 43 20.65 3.97 -14.93
N ALA A 44 20.96 4.76 -15.95
CA ALA A 44 21.78 5.96 -15.80
C ALA A 44 21.04 7.07 -15.03
N LEU A 45 19.74 7.27 -15.34
CA LEU A 45 18.89 8.22 -14.62
C LEU A 45 18.75 7.83 -13.14
N HIS A 46 18.53 6.54 -12.83
CA HIS A 46 18.44 6.05 -11.47
C HIS A 46 19.75 6.33 -10.70
N ARG A 47 20.90 6.00 -11.27
CA ARG A 47 22.19 6.26 -10.63
C ARG A 47 22.36 7.75 -10.32
N TRP A 48 22.10 8.61 -11.31
CA TRP A 48 22.15 10.06 -11.09
C TRP A 48 21.21 10.52 -9.98
N SER A 49 20.00 9.96 -9.91
CA SER A 49 19.01 10.32 -8.89
C SER A 49 19.43 9.95 -7.47
N VAL A 50 20.35 8.99 -7.32
CA VAL A 50 20.92 8.54 -6.05
C VAL A 50 22.21 9.29 -5.71
N ASP A 51 23.11 9.42 -6.69
CA ASP A 51 24.41 10.06 -6.50
C ASP A 51 24.26 11.58 -6.27
N GLU A 52 23.37 12.24 -7.02
CA GLU A 52 23.06 13.68 -6.96
C GLU A 52 21.70 13.93 -6.31
N LEU A 53 21.50 13.39 -5.11
CA LEU A 53 20.21 13.25 -4.45
C LEU A 53 19.46 14.59 -4.26
N ASP A 54 20.14 15.64 -3.81
CA ASP A 54 19.57 16.97 -3.65
C ASP A 54 19.23 17.62 -5.00
N THR A 55 20.10 17.48 -6.00
CA THR A 55 19.85 17.94 -7.37
C THR A 55 18.65 17.22 -7.99
N PHE A 56 18.53 15.91 -7.76
CA PHE A 56 17.39 15.13 -8.24
C PHE A 56 16.07 15.62 -7.62
N TRP A 57 16.01 15.79 -6.30
CA TRP A 57 14.78 16.24 -5.65
C TRP A 57 14.42 17.69 -5.96
N GLN A 58 15.43 18.53 -6.22
CA GLN A 58 15.20 19.87 -6.78
C GLN A 58 14.57 19.79 -8.18
N ALA A 59 15.09 18.91 -9.03
CA ALA A 59 14.55 18.70 -10.37
C ALA A 59 13.10 18.17 -10.32
N VAL A 60 12.79 17.24 -9.42
CA VAL A 60 11.42 16.75 -9.20
C VAL A 60 10.50 17.89 -8.75
N ALA A 61 10.93 18.71 -7.79
CA ALA A 61 10.14 19.84 -7.31
C ALA A 61 9.83 20.86 -8.42
N GLU A 62 10.80 21.15 -9.28
CA GLU A 62 10.61 22.08 -10.40
C GLU A 62 9.78 21.45 -11.54
N TRP A 63 10.03 20.18 -11.89
CA TRP A 63 9.29 19.48 -12.94
C TRP A 63 7.79 19.43 -12.68
N PHE A 64 7.41 19.19 -11.43
CA PHE A 64 6.03 19.12 -11.01
C PHE A 64 5.45 20.45 -10.50
N ASP A 65 6.19 21.54 -10.64
CA ASP A 65 5.78 22.89 -10.21
C ASP A 65 5.29 22.89 -8.75
N ILE A 66 6.14 22.43 -7.84
CA ILE A 66 5.83 22.50 -6.41
C ILE A 66 5.81 23.95 -5.97
N ARG A 67 4.65 24.41 -5.48
CA ARG A 67 4.42 25.79 -5.02
C ARG A 67 4.86 25.93 -3.58
N PHE A 68 5.98 26.59 -3.36
CA PHE A 68 6.43 26.98 -2.02
C PHE A 68 5.96 28.40 -1.73
N SER A 69 5.18 28.59 -0.65
CA SER A 69 4.75 29.92 -0.20
C SER A 69 5.91 30.68 0.42
N THR A 70 6.77 30.01 1.16
CA THR A 70 8.08 30.54 1.61
C THR A 70 9.19 29.74 0.91
N PRO A 71 10.19 30.39 0.29
CA PRO A 71 11.31 29.71 -0.32
C PRO A 71 12.11 28.87 0.69
N TYR A 72 12.67 27.75 0.20
CA TYR A 72 13.58 26.91 0.99
C TYR A 72 15.01 27.47 1.02
N GLU A 73 15.76 27.14 2.07
CA GLU A 73 17.15 27.50 2.24
C GLU A 73 18.09 26.54 1.46
N SER A 74 17.77 25.26 1.44
CA SER A 74 18.45 24.18 0.70
C SER A 74 17.46 23.06 0.40
N VAL A 75 17.79 22.17 -0.55
CA VAL A 75 16.95 21.00 -0.86
C VAL A 75 17.09 19.93 0.23
N LEU A 76 18.33 19.62 0.59
CA LEU A 76 18.67 18.69 1.66
C LEU A 76 19.55 19.43 2.66
N GLY A 77 19.06 19.60 3.88
CA GLY A 77 19.79 20.20 4.99
C GLY A 77 20.69 19.18 5.67
N ASP A 78 20.12 18.37 6.54
CA ASP A 78 20.81 17.23 7.14
C ASP A 78 20.52 15.96 6.35
N ARG A 79 21.55 15.16 6.06
CA ARG A 79 21.45 13.89 5.31
C ARG A 79 21.43 12.66 6.24
N ALA A 80 21.42 12.85 7.53
CA ALA A 80 21.45 11.75 8.49
C ALA A 80 20.20 10.85 8.38
N MET A 81 20.37 9.57 8.61
CA MET A 81 19.27 8.62 8.77
C MET A 81 19.37 7.92 10.16
N PRO A 82 18.32 8.05 11.01
CA PRO A 82 17.16 8.94 10.87
C PRO A 82 17.51 10.41 11.05
N GLY A 83 16.63 11.33 10.58
CA GLY A 83 16.74 12.75 10.89
C GLY A 83 17.05 13.64 9.68
N ALA A 84 17.04 13.11 8.46
CA ALA A 84 17.20 13.94 7.26
C ALA A 84 16.17 15.07 7.20
N THR A 85 16.64 16.28 6.83
CA THR A 85 15.79 17.46 6.72
C THR A 85 15.67 17.89 5.26
N TRP A 86 14.43 17.94 4.77
CA TRP A 86 14.12 18.29 3.40
C TRP A 86 13.55 19.69 3.30
N PHE A 87 14.00 20.47 2.34
CA PHE A 87 13.53 21.82 2.02
C PHE A 87 13.35 22.71 3.27
N PRO A 88 14.37 22.82 4.17
CA PRO A 88 14.26 23.62 5.38
C PRO A 88 13.89 25.05 5.05
N GLY A 89 13.02 25.65 5.88
CA GLY A 89 12.46 26.98 5.70
C GLY A 89 11.26 27.07 4.76
N ALA A 90 11.04 26.06 3.90
CA ALA A 90 9.90 26.07 2.99
C ALA A 90 8.56 25.87 3.71
N THR A 91 7.53 26.55 3.16
CA THR A 91 6.13 26.32 3.54
C THR A 91 5.29 26.00 2.31
N LEU A 92 4.32 25.12 2.46
CA LEU A 92 3.42 24.67 1.40
C LEU A 92 2.12 24.10 1.97
N ASN A 93 1.20 23.68 1.08
CA ASN A 93 0.03 22.90 1.46
C ASN A 93 -0.25 21.79 0.46
N TYR A 94 -0.44 20.57 0.94
CA TYR A 94 -0.72 19.39 0.11
C TYR A 94 -2.05 19.52 -0.66
N ALA A 95 -3.13 19.99 0.00
CA ALA A 95 -4.45 20.09 -0.63
C ALA A 95 -4.48 21.16 -1.73
N GLU A 96 -3.68 22.22 -1.62
CA GLU A 96 -3.50 23.21 -2.69
C GLU A 96 -3.00 22.56 -3.98
N HIS A 97 -2.02 21.66 -3.88
CA HIS A 97 -1.49 20.94 -5.03
C HIS A 97 -2.47 19.91 -5.58
N ALA A 98 -3.17 19.19 -4.71
CA ALA A 98 -4.16 18.19 -5.11
C ALA A 98 -5.39 18.79 -5.83
N LEU A 99 -5.71 20.06 -5.55
CA LEU A 99 -6.88 20.75 -6.11
C LEU A 99 -6.53 21.73 -7.24
N ARG A 100 -5.26 21.87 -7.60
CA ARG A 100 -4.82 22.86 -8.59
C ARG A 100 -5.41 22.66 -9.99
N THR A 101 -5.77 21.42 -10.36
CA THR A 101 -6.42 21.12 -11.65
C THR A 101 -7.76 21.85 -11.79
N ALA A 102 -8.46 22.14 -10.70
CA ALA A 102 -9.69 22.94 -10.72
C ALA A 102 -9.47 24.40 -11.14
N GLU A 103 -8.24 24.90 -11.12
CA GLU A 103 -7.89 26.27 -11.54
C GLU A 103 -7.84 26.40 -13.07
N ASP A 104 -7.77 25.29 -13.81
CA ASP A 104 -7.87 25.28 -15.27
C ASP A 104 -9.34 25.21 -15.71
N PRO A 105 -9.88 26.27 -16.34
CA PRO A 105 -11.28 26.29 -16.78
C PRO A 105 -11.63 25.17 -17.77
N ALA A 106 -10.64 24.67 -18.53
CA ALA A 106 -10.86 23.56 -19.45
C ALA A 106 -11.07 22.21 -18.74
N ARG A 107 -10.63 22.11 -17.49
CA ARG A 107 -10.66 20.89 -16.69
C ARG A 107 -11.64 20.94 -15.53
N ALA A 108 -12.04 22.12 -15.10
CA ALA A 108 -12.86 22.33 -13.90
C ALA A 108 -14.12 21.46 -13.86
N ASP A 109 -14.79 21.27 -14.99
CA ASP A 109 -16.01 20.45 -15.10
C ASP A 109 -15.74 18.98 -15.42
N THR A 110 -14.48 18.57 -15.64
CA THR A 110 -14.15 17.15 -15.84
C THR A 110 -14.12 16.38 -14.50
N PRO A 111 -14.31 15.07 -14.50
CA PRO A 111 -14.29 14.28 -13.27
C PRO A 111 -12.93 14.32 -12.57
N ALA A 112 -12.92 14.71 -11.29
CA ALA A 112 -11.81 14.48 -10.36
C ALA A 112 -11.93 13.10 -9.71
N LEU A 113 -13.17 12.75 -9.29
CA LEU A 113 -13.48 11.46 -8.68
C LEU A 113 -14.59 10.76 -9.48
N LEU A 114 -14.42 9.45 -9.66
CA LEU A 114 -15.47 8.54 -10.12
C LEU A 114 -15.73 7.54 -9.00
N TYR A 115 -16.87 7.66 -8.36
CA TYR A 115 -17.29 6.72 -7.31
C TYR A 115 -18.15 5.61 -7.90
N VAL A 116 -17.88 4.38 -7.51
CA VAL A 116 -18.65 3.19 -7.87
C VAL A 116 -18.96 2.41 -6.59
N ASP A 117 -20.22 2.07 -6.38
CA ASP A 117 -20.65 1.21 -5.27
C ASP A 117 -20.82 -0.25 -5.71
N GLU A 118 -21.19 -1.10 -4.76
CA GLU A 118 -21.44 -2.54 -5.01
C GLU A 118 -22.60 -2.83 -5.97
N THR A 119 -23.49 -1.85 -6.20
CA THR A 119 -24.56 -1.94 -7.19
C THR A 119 -24.12 -1.49 -8.58
N HIS A 120 -22.85 -1.12 -8.74
CA HIS A 120 -22.25 -0.55 -9.94
C HIS A 120 -22.89 0.78 -10.37
N THR A 121 -23.50 1.50 -9.41
CA THR A 121 -23.95 2.88 -9.64
C THR A 121 -22.72 3.80 -9.63
N GLN A 122 -22.62 4.65 -10.67
CA GLN A 122 -21.55 5.63 -10.77
C GLN A 122 -22.01 7.01 -10.30
N ALA A 123 -21.13 7.70 -9.59
CA ALA A 123 -21.33 9.10 -9.21
C ALA A 123 -20.04 9.91 -9.45
N PRO A 124 -19.97 10.71 -10.52
CA PRO A 124 -18.83 11.59 -10.77
C PRO A 124 -18.88 12.82 -9.87
N ILE A 125 -17.71 13.28 -9.41
CA ILE A 125 -17.51 14.60 -8.82
C ILE A 125 -16.47 15.33 -9.67
N SER A 126 -16.85 16.53 -10.19
CA SER A 126 -15.94 17.34 -10.98
C SER A 126 -14.85 17.99 -10.11
N TRP A 127 -13.78 18.48 -10.75
CA TRP A 127 -12.73 19.23 -10.07
C TRP A 127 -13.27 20.49 -9.37
N ALA A 128 -14.16 21.22 -10.03
CA ALA A 128 -14.80 22.40 -9.44
C ALA A 128 -15.63 22.04 -8.20
N GLU A 129 -16.44 20.98 -8.29
CA GLU A 129 -17.28 20.53 -7.17
C GLU A 129 -16.45 19.97 -6.02
N LEU A 130 -15.37 19.22 -6.30
CA LEU A 130 -14.43 18.76 -5.28
C LEU A 130 -13.80 19.94 -4.55
N ARG A 131 -13.30 20.95 -5.28
CA ARG A 131 -12.70 22.16 -4.73
C ARG A 131 -13.70 22.92 -3.85
N ARG A 132 -14.93 23.10 -4.32
CA ARG A 132 -16.01 23.78 -3.58
C ARG A 132 -16.34 23.06 -2.27
N GLN A 133 -16.53 21.74 -2.29
CA GLN A 133 -16.85 20.97 -1.08
C GLN A 133 -15.69 20.98 -0.08
N VAL A 134 -14.45 20.86 -0.55
CA VAL A 134 -13.26 20.99 0.31
C VAL A 134 -13.19 22.38 0.94
N GLY A 135 -13.47 23.44 0.17
CA GLY A 135 -13.50 24.82 0.68
C GLY A 135 -14.54 25.02 1.77
N ALA A 136 -15.78 24.56 1.53
CA ALA A 136 -16.87 24.62 2.51
C ALA A 136 -16.50 23.86 3.80
N LEU A 137 -16.04 22.61 3.68
CA LEU A 137 -15.70 21.79 4.84
C LEU A 137 -14.48 22.34 5.61
N ALA A 138 -13.47 22.87 4.91
CA ALA A 138 -12.31 23.49 5.55
C ALA A 138 -12.70 24.74 6.37
N ALA A 139 -13.67 25.55 5.89
CA ALA A 139 -14.21 26.66 6.63
C ALA A 139 -14.93 26.20 7.91
N GLU A 140 -15.74 25.15 7.82
CA GLU A 140 -16.44 24.57 8.97
C GLU A 140 -15.48 23.93 9.97
N LEU A 141 -14.41 23.23 9.53
CA LEU A 141 -13.38 22.70 10.43
C LEU A 141 -12.73 23.84 11.24
N ARG A 142 -12.44 24.98 10.61
CA ARG A 142 -11.94 26.18 11.34
C ARG A 142 -12.98 26.72 12.32
N ALA A 143 -14.26 26.76 11.94
CA ALA A 143 -15.34 27.18 12.83
C ALA A 143 -15.51 26.25 14.05
N LEU A 144 -15.22 24.95 13.88
CA LEU A 144 -15.17 23.97 14.97
C LEU A 144 -13.88 24.07 15.81
N GLY A 145 -13.00 25.02 15.50
CA GLY A 145 -11.76 25.27 16.22
C GLY A 145 -10.61 24.33 15.89
N VAL A 146 -10.65 23.69 14.70
CA VAL A 146 -9.50 22.90 14.20
C VAL A 146 -8.38 23.85 13.79
N THR A 147 -7.20 23.60 14.32
CA THR A 147 -5.97 24.37 14.07
C THR A 147 -4.86 23.48 13.50
N PRO A 148 -3.79 24.05 12.91
CA PRO A 148 -2.67 23.25 12.42
C PRO A 148 -2.13 22.29 13.48
N GLY A 149 -1.95 21.01 13.07
CA GLY A 149 -1.52 19.93 13.96
C GLY A 149 -2.63 19.24 14.76
N ASP A 150 -3.86 19.73 14.76
CA ASP A 150 -5.02 19.01 15.31
C ASP A 150 -5.32 17.76 14.45
N ARG A 151 -5.72 16.67 15.11
CA ARG A 151 -5.98 15.38 14.44
C ARG A 151 -7.45 15.26 14.13
N VAL A 152 -7.72 14.90 12.88
CA VAL A 152 -9.05 14.65 12.34
C VAL A 152 -9.10 13.21 11.85
N SER A 153 -10.11 12.47 12.25
CA SER A 153 -10.21 11.05 11.96
C SER A 153 -11.45 10.69 11.15
N GLY A 154 -11.32 9.66 10.31
CA GLY A 154 -12.42 9.07 9.54
C GLY A 154 -12.62 7.59 9.88
N TYR A 155 -13.85 7.21 10.25
CA TYR A 155 -14.31 5.84 10.28
C TYR A 155 -15.25 5.66 9.08
N LEU A 156 -14.63 5.49 7.91
CA LEU A 156 -15.27 5.68 6.61
C LEU A 156 -14.86 4.58 5.60
N PRO A 157 -15.76 4.14 4.72
CA PRO A 157 -15.38 3.33 3.56
C PRO A 157 -14.72 4.20 2.47
N ASN A 158 -14.37 3.58 1.33
CA ASN A 158 -13.71 4.27 0.21
C ASN A 158 -14.72 5.08 -0.64
N ILE A 159 -15.19 6.18 -0.08
CA ILE A 159 -16.21 7.07 -0.64
C ILE A 159 -15.67 8.49 -0.88
N PRO A 160 -16.29 9.30 -1.74
CA PRO A 160 -15.85 10.67 -2.01
C PRO A 160 -15.74 11.54 -0.76
N GLN A 161 -16.62 11.34 0.22
CA GLN A 161 -16.62 12.08 1.48
C GLN A 161 -15.33 11.86 2.28
N ALA A 162 -14.71 10.67 2.19
CA ALA A 162 -13.41 10.41 2.82
C ALA A 162 -12.30 11.25 2.19
N VAL A 163 -12.30 11.39 0.85
CA VAL A 163 -11.34 12.22 0.11
C VAL A 163 -11.53 13.70 0.44
N ILE A 164 -12.78 14.17 0.45
CA ILE A 164 -13.12 15.57 0.77
C ILE A 164 -12.71 15.91 2.21
N ALA A 165 -13.00 15.00 3.17
CA ALA A 165 -12.63 15.19 4.58
C ALA A 165 -11.11 15.23 4.77
N PHE A 166 -10.38 14.35 4.09
CA PHE A 166 -8.91 14.36 4.08
C PHE A 166 -8.36 15.68 3.53
N LEU A 167 -8.80 16.09 2.33
CA LEU A 167 -8.30 17.33 1.69
C LEU A 167 -8.67 18.58 2.50
N ALA A 168 -9.87 18.65 3.08
CA ALA A 168 -10.27 19.75 3.96
C ALA A 168 -9.42 19.80 5.22
N THR A 169 -9.08 18.63 5.80
CA THR A 169 -8.16 18.54 6.94
C THR A 169 -6.76 19.03 6.58
N ALA A 170 -6.21 18.60 5.44
CA ALA A 170 -4.91 19.06 4.96
C ALA A 170 -4.92 20.57 4.64
N ALA A 171 -6.03 21.10 4.07
CA ALA A 171 -6.18 22.52 3.77
C ALA A 171 -6.10 23.42 5.01
N VAL A 172 -6.53 22.95 6.18
CA VAL A 172 -6.43 23.69 7.46
C VAL A 172 -5.14 23.37 8.23
N GLY A 173 -4.20 22.60 7.67
CA GLY A 173 -2.99 22.17 8.36
C GLY A 173 -3.25 21.10 9.42
N GLY A 174 -4.41 20.47 9.43
CA GLY A 174 -4.74 19.35 10.31
C GLY A 174 -4.04 18.05 9.88
N VAL A 175 -4.04 17.07 10.78
CA VAL A 175 -3.43 15.76 10.57
C VAL A 175 -4.52 14.71 10.39
N TRP A 176 -4.55 14.07 9.22
CA TRP A 176 -5.56 13.07 8.88
C TRP A 176 -5.21 11.67 9.38
N THR A 177 -6.22 10.89 9.72
CA THR A 177 -6.11 9.44 9.84
C THR A 177 -7.45 8.78 9.53
N SER A 178 -7.43 7.52 9.10
CA SER A 178 -8.67 6.78 8.82
C SER A 178 -8.58 5.30 9.18
N CYS A 179 -9.74 4.74 9.50
CA CYS A 179 -10.00 3.31 9.59
C CYS A 179 -11.22 2.97 8.74
N ALA A 180 -11.17 1.84 8.06
CA ALA A 180 -12.32 1.33 7.33
C ALA A 180 -13.40 0.82 8.29
N PRO A 181 -14.69 0.85 7.91
CA PRO A 181 -15.79 0.53 8.82
C PRO A 181 -15.95 -0.98 9.12
N ASP A 182 -15.17 -1.84 8.46
CA ASP A 182 -15.04 -3.26 8.79
C ASP A 182 -14.21 -3.51 10.06
N PHE A 183 -13.40 -2.52 10.48
CA PHE A 183 -12.68 -2.59 11.75
C PHE A 183 -13.66 -2.52 12.92
N GLY A 184 -13.53 -3.45 13.89
CA GLY A 184 -14.28 -3.41 15.14
C GLY A 184 -13.86 -2.23 16.04
N ALA A 185 -14.76 -1.80 16.94
CA ALA A 185 -14.55 -0.64 17.82
C ALA A 185 -13.19 -0.67 18.54
N ARG A 186 -12.80 -1.82 19.11
CA ARG A 186 -11.51 -1.95 19.80
C ARG A 186 -10.32 -1.64 18.91
N SER A 187 -10.34 -2.14 17.67
CA SER A 187 -9.25 -1.89 16.72
C SER A 187 -9.14 -0.43 16.31
N VAL A 188 -10.28 0.26 16.18
CA VAL A 188 -10.33 1.70 15.88
C VAL A 188 -9.83 2.49 17.08
N LEU A 189 -10.25 2.14 18.29
CA LEU A 189 -9.82 2.79 19.54
C LEU A 189 -8.31 2.63 19.77
N ASP A 190 -7.74 1.44 19.54
CA ASP A 190 -6.30 1.19 19.66
C ASP A 190 -5.45 2.08 18.75
N ARG A 191 -6.06 2.65 17.69
CA ARG A 191 -5.46 3.61 16.77
C ARG A 191 -5.75 5.05 17.18
N PHE A 192 -7.02 5.39 17.29
CA PHE A 192 -7.45 6.78 17.47
C PHE A 192 -7.12 7.34 18.85
N GLN A 193 -7.17 6.52 19.91
CA GLN A 193 -6.74 6.96 21.25
C GLN A 193 -5.26 7.37 21.29
N GLN A 194 -4.40 6.81 20.42
CA GLN A 194 -3.00 7.20 20.37
C GLN A 194 -2.80 8.66 19.94
N ILE A 195 -3.67 9.15 19.07
CA ILE A 195 -3.53 10.47 18.43
C ILE A 195 -4.51 11.51 18.96
N GLU A 196 -5.50 11.12 19.79
CA GLU A 196 -6.46 12.02 20.43
C GLU A 196 -7.16 12.95 19.41
N PRO A 197 -7.99 12.45 18.48
CA PRO A 197 -8.63 13.24 17.45
C PRO A 197 -9.64 14.23 18.03
N VAL A 198 -9.77 15.40 17.39
CA VAL A 198 -10.74 16.44 17.79
C VAL A 198 -12.02 16.43 16.96
N VAL A 199 -11.99 15.87 15.76
CA VAL A 199 -13.16 15.64 14.89
C VAL A 199 -13.14 14.20 14.39
N LEU A 200 -14.33 13.60 14.35
CA LEU A 200 -14.54 12.25 13.82
C LEU A 200 -15.62 12.28 12.74
N PHE A 201 -15.27 11.85 11.53
CA PHE A 201 -16.21 11.59 10.45
C PHE A 201 -16.65 10.12 10.51
N THR A 202 -17.95 9.85 10.40
CA THR A 202 -18.51 8.49 10.51
C THR A 202 -19.60 8.25 9.48
N VAL A 203 -19.84 6.97 9.19
CA VAL A 203 -21.03 6.49 8.48
C VAL A 203 -21.98 5.77 9.43
N ASP A 204 -23.26 5.71 9.07
CA ASP A 204 -24.26 4.86 9.75
C ASP A 204 -24.01 3.36 9.53
N GLY A 205 -23.39 3.03 8.41
CA GLY A 205 -23.06 1.68 8.02
C GLY A 205 -22.52 1.63 6.60
N TYR A 206 -22.35 0.45 6.04
CA TYR A 206 -21.84 0.25 4.68
C TYR A 206 -22.41 -1.03 4.08
N ARG A 207 -22.29 -1.20 2.75
CA ARG A 207 -22.64 -2.42 2.03
C ARG A 207 -21.39 -3.19 1.66
N TYR A 208 -21.44 -4.51 1.90
CA TYR A 208 -20.32 -5.39 1.52
C TYR A 208 -20.81 -6.82 1.32
N GLY A 209 -20.47 -7.40 0.17
CA GLY A 209 -20.93 -8.75 -0.20
C GLY A 209 -22.45 -8.85 -0.36
N GLY A 210 -23.10 -7.77 -0.82
CA GLY A 210 -24.57 -7.69 -0.97
C GLY A 210 -25.33 -7.53 0.35
N LYS A 211 -24.65 -7.25 1.47
CA LYS A 211 -25.25 -7.09 2.80
C LYS A 211 -25.01 -5.71 3.37
N GLU A 212 -25.98 -5.23 4.13
CA GLU A 212 -25.83 -4.00 4.93
C GLU A 212 -25.22 -4.33 6.28
N HIS A 213 -24.24 -3.52 6.68
CA HIS A 213 -23.54 -3.63 7.95
C HIS A 213 -23.73 -2.34 8.75
N ASP A 214 -24.65 -2.36 9.70
CA ASP A 214 -24.88 -1.25 10.64
C ASP A 214 -23.63 -0.99 11.49
N ARG A 215 -23.29 0.29 11.67
CA ARG A 215 -22.17 0.76 12.51
C ARG A 215 -22.59 1.77 13.58
N THR A 216 -23.88 2.01 13.74
CA THR A 216 -24.40 2.99 14.71
C THR A 216 -23.95 2.67 16.14
N GLY A 217 -23.97 1.39 16.53
CA GLY A 217 -23.47 0.94 17.83
C GLY A 217 -21.96 1.17 18.01
N THR A 218 -21.17 0.85 17.00
CA THR A 218 -19.71 1.10 16.99
C THR A 218 -19.43 2.60 17.11
N VAL A 219 -20.12 3.44 16.34
CA VAL A 219 -19.95 4.90 16.38
C VAL A 219 -20.31 5.46 17.76
N ALA A 220 -21.39 4.96 18.39
CA ALA A 220 -21.76 5.36 19.76
C ALA A 220 -20.65 5.01 20.78
N GLU A 221 -20.01 3.84 20.63
CA GLU A 221 -18.86 3.44 21.45
C GLU A 221 -17.65 4.37 21.22
N LEU A 222 -17.27 4.62 19.96
CA LEU A 222 -16.16 5.53 19.63
C LEU A 222 -16.36 6.94 20.22
N ARG A 223 -17.58 7.49 20.15
CA ARG A 223 -17.92 8.78 20.75
C ARG A 223 -17.71 8.80 22.26
N ARG A 224 -18.04 7.72 22.94
CA ARG A 224 -17.88 7.61 24.40
C ARG A 224 -16.42 7.49 24.81
N GLU A 225 -15.63 6.73 24.05
CA GLU A 225 -14.25 6.36 24.39
C GLU A 225 -13.19 7.32 23.84
N LEU A 226 -13.58 8.32 23.05
CA LEU A 226 -12.70 9.38 22.51
C LEU A 226 -13.08 10.76 23.11
N PRO A 227 -12.65 11.06 24.34
CA PRO A 227 -13.09 12.26 25.07
C PRO A 227 -12.57 13.58 24.49
N THR A 228 -11.60 13.53 23.56
CA THR A 228 -11.04 14.73 22.90
C THR A 228 -11.91 15.25 21.76
N LEU A 229 -12.93 14.49 21.34
CA LEU A 229 -13.80 14.88 20.24
C LEU A 229 -14.62 16.12 20.58
N ARG A 230 -14.49 17.16 19.77
CA ARG A 230 -15.30 18.39 19.78
C ARG A 230 -16.54 18.24 18.90
N ALA A 231 -16.41 17.45 17.80
CA ALA A 231 -17.49 17.21 16.86
C ALA A 231 -17.42 15.79 16.27
N VAL A 232 -18.60 15.25 15.97
CA VAL A 232 -18.77 14.02 15.17
C VAL A 232 -19.66 14.36 13.99
N VAL A 233 -19.18 14.06 12.79
CA VAL A 233 -19.89 14.31 11.53
C VAL A 233 -20.48 13.00 11.02
N HIS A 234 -21.76 13.01 10.75
CA HIS A 234 -22.52 11.85 10.28
C HIS A 234 -22.76 11.90 8.77
N ILE A 235 -22.43 10.81 8.10
CA ILE A 235 -22.67 10.59 6.67
C ILE A 235 -23.67 9.45 6.53
N PRO A 236 -24.92 9.72 6.04
CA PRO A 236 -25.99 8.72 5.97
C PRO A 236 -25.83 7.81 4.73
N LEU A 237 -24.92 6.85 4.77
CA LEU A 237 -24.64 5.96 3.64
C LEU A 237 -25.74 4.87 3.48
N LEU A 238 -26.30 4.39 4.58
CA LEU A 238 -27.48 3.50 4.59
C LEU A 238 -28.80 4.26 4.72
N GLY A 239 -28.74 5.57 4.90
CA GLY A 239 -29.92 6.43 4.95
C GLY A 239 -30.58 6.52 6.31
N THR A 240 -29.87 6.22 7.40
CA THR A 240 -30.41 6.43 8.75
C THR A 240 -30.31 7.87 9.18
N ASP A 241 -31.19 8.28 10.08
CA ASP A 241 -31.17 9.63 10.66
C ASP A 241 -29.89 9.87 11.47
N ALA A 242 -29.42 11.11 11.41
CA ALA A 242 -28.22 11.51 12.17
C ALA A 242 -28.46 11.34 13.68
N PRO A 243 -27.59 10.63 14.42
CA PRO A 243 -27.69 10.51 15.85
C PRO A 243 -27.65 11.88 16.55
N GLU A 244 -28.37 12.00 17.66
CA GLU A 244 -28.39 13.23 18.44
C GLU A 244 -26.97 13.71 18.82
N GLY A 245 -26.73 15.00 18.65
CA GLY A 245 -25.41 15.61 18.92
C GLY A 245 -24.34 15.31 17.87
N THR A 246 -24.73 14.87 16.68
CA THR A 246 -23.84 14.82 15.50
C THR A 246 -24.18 15.92 14.51
N LEU A 247 -23.19 16.29 13.67
CA LEU A 247 -23.35 17.24 12.58
C LEU A 247 -23.66 16.49 11.28
N ALA A 248 -24.61 16.98 10.51
CA ALA A 248 -24.93 16.39 9.22
C ALA A 248 -23.91 16.82 8.15
N TRP A 249 -23.35 15.89 7.39
CA TRP A 249 -22.41 16.14 6.30
C TRP A 249 -22.90 17.20 5.32
N ALA A 250 -24.15 17.09 4.86
CA ALA A 250 -24.73 18.01 3.89
C ALA A 250 -24.76 19.47 4.37
N ALA A 251 -24.90 19.70 5.68
CA ALA A 251 -24.87 21.05 6.23
C ALA A 251 -23.47 21.69 6.16
N LEU A 252 -22.42 20.87 6.31
CA LEU A 252 -21.02 21.34 6.33
C LEU A 252 -20.44 21.54 4.92
N THR A 253 -21.05 20.97 3.90
CA THR A 253 -20.52 21.00 2.53
C THR A 253 -21.40 21.76 1.53
N SER A 254 -22.49 22.39 1.99
CA SER A 254 -23.45 23.06 1.11
C SER A 254 -23.03 24.45 0.64
N ALA A 255 -22.14 25.12 1.38
CA ALA A 255 -21.71 26.49 1.06
C ALA A 255 -20.87 26.53 -0.24
N ASP A 256 -20.96 27.65 -0.94
CA ASP A 256 -20.06 28.00 -2.04
C ASP A 256 -18.90 28.80 -1.48
N THR A 257 -17.82 28.10 -1.11
CA THR A 257 -16.68 28.70 -0.40
C THR A 257 -15.38 28.24 -1.04
N GLU A 258 -14.58 29.20 -1.48
CA GLU A 258 -13.23 28.93 -1.96
C GLU A 258 -12.34 28.40 -0.82
N PRO A 259 -11.52 27.38 -1.06
CA PRO A 259 -10.62 26.89 -0.03
C PRO A 259 -9.51 27.90 0.29
N VAL A 260 -9.25 28.08 1.57
CA VAL A 260 -8.06 28.77 2.08
C VAL A 260 -7.08 27.71 2.56
N PHE A 261 -5.86 27.74 2.05
CA PHE A 261 -4.83 26.76 2.37
C PHE A 261 -3.87 27.31 3.42
N GLU A 262 -3.79 26.63 4.54
CA GLU A 262 -2.83 26.93 5.61
C GLU A 262 -1.44 26.53 5.16
N GLN A 263 -0.53 27.51 5.04
CA GLN A 263 0.85 27.25 4.62
C GLN A 263 1.65 26.75 5.82
N VAL A 264 2.07 25.49 5.76
CA VAL A 264 2.75 24.82 6.87
C VAL A 264 4.18 24.44 6.49
N PRO A 265 5.10 24.26 7.46
CA PRO A 265 6.47 23.78 7.18
C PRO A 265 6.46 22.48 6.37
N PHE A 266 7.52 22.28 5.58
CA PHE A 266 7.66 21.10 4.72
C PHE A 266 7.49 19.76 5.49
N ASP A 267 8.03 19.69 6.70
CA ASP A 267 7.97 18.55 7.60
C ASP A 267 6.71 18.49 8.49
N HIS A 268 5.73 19.39 8.25
CA HIS A 268 4.48 19.36 8.99
C HIS A 268 3.71 18.05 8.73
N PRO A 269 3.16 17.37 9.76
CA PRO A 269 2.42 16.13 9.59
C PRO A 269 1.24 16.27 8.61
N LEU A 270 1.12 15.35 7.65
CA LEU A 270 -0.04 15.24 6.74
C LEU A 270 -1.05 14.25 7.29
N TRP A 271 -0.58 13.07 7.62
CA TRP A 271 -1.39 11.97 8.12
C TRP A 271 -0.66 11.06 9.08
N VAL A 272 -1.44 10.24 9.77
CA VAL A 272 -0.94 9.11 10.58
C VAL A 272 -1.48 7.83 9.97
N LEU A 273 -0.57 6.94 9.54
CA LEU A 273 -0.88 5.60 9.08
C LEU A 273 -0.53 4.58 10.17
N TYR A 274 -1.19 3.43 10.11
CA TYR A 274 -0.94 2.38 11.10
C TYR A 274 -0.45 1.13 10.41
N SER A 275 0.67 0.60 10.88
CA SER A 275 1.10 -0.76 10.56
C SER A 275 0.96 -1.68 11.78
N SER A 276 0.65 -2.94 11.51
CA SER A 276 0.63 -3.96 12.57
C SER A 276 2.05 -4.08 13.15
N GLY A 277 2.20 -3.63 14.39
CA GLY A 277 3.43 -3.90 15.16
C GLY A 277 3.53 -5.37 15.50
N THR A 278 4.72 -5.90 15.58
CA THR A 278 4.97 -7.26 16.02
C THR A 278 4.64 -7.46 17.51
N THR A 279 4.45 -6.38 18.28
CA THR A 279 4.08 -6.38 19.72
C THR A 279 3.26 -5.14 20.05
N GLY A 280 2.11 -5.32 20.70
CA GLY A 280 1.33 -4.24 21.31
C GLY A 280 0.49 -3.42 20.33
N LEU A 281 0.33 -2.13 20.60
CA LEU A 281 -0.45 -1.21 19.79
C LEU A 281 0.16 -1.05 18.38
N PRO A 282 -0.66 -0.83 17.33
CA PRO A 282 -0.17 -0.53 15.99
C PRO A 282 0.81 0.65 16.00
N LYS A 283 1.86 0.58 15.17
CA LYS A 283 2.77 1.72 14.98
C LYS A 283 2.00 2.86 14.33
N ALA A 284 1.94 4.00 14.97
CA ALA A 284 1.33 5.21 14.43
C ALA A 284 2.41 6.02 13.69
N ILE A 285 2.48 5.82 12.39
CA ILE A 285 3.53 6.33 11.49
C ILE A 285 3.12 7.69 10.96
N VAL A 286 3.96 8.70 11.13
CA VAL A 286 3.68 10.08 10.73
C VAL A 286 4.52 10.45 9.51
N GLN A 287 3.87 10.80 8.40
CA GLN A 287 4.53 11.37 7.22
C GLN A 287 4.19 12.85 7.07
N SER A 288 5.09 13.59 6.43
CA SER A 288 4.98 15.03 6.23
C SER A 288 4.22 15.42 4.97
N GLN A 289 3.67 16.63 4.95
CA GLN A 289 3.00 17.19 3.76
C GLN A 289 3.96 17.29 2.57
N GLY A 290 5.13 17.89 2.77
CA GLY A 290 6.11 18.08 1.70
C GLY A 290 6.75 16.79 1.23
N GLY A 291 7.08 15.89 2.17
CA GLY A 291 7.71 14.61 1.85
C GLY A 291 6.81 13.72 1.00
N ILE A 292 5.54 13.59 1.38
CA ILE A 292 4.56 12.83 0.59
C ILE A 292 4.27 13.52 -0.75
N LEU A 293 4.16 14.83 -0.77
CA LEU A 293 3.94 15.58 -2.01
C LEU A 293 5.00 15.27 -3.07
N LEU A 294 6.28 15.38 -2.71
CA LEU A 294 7.40 15.07 -3.61
C LEU A 294 7.41 13.62 -4.04
N GLU A 295 7.31 12.73 -3.06
CA GLU A 295 7.40 11.29 -3.30
C GLU A 295 6.26 10.79 -4.19
N HIS A 296 5.02 11.24 -3.94
CA HIS A 296 3.88 10.81 -4.73
C HIS A 296 3.85 11.45 -6.12
N PHE A 297 4.33 12.68 -6.30
CA PHE A 297 4.54 13.22 -7.64
C PHE A 297 5.54 12.40 -8.43
N LYS A 298 6.69 12.06 -7.84
CA LYS A 298 7.68 11.19 -8.48
C LYS A 298 7.08 9.83 -8.83
N GLN A 299 6.42 9.20 -7.86
CA GLN A 299 5.94 7.83 -8.02
C GLN A 299 4.77 7.74 -9.01
N LEU A 300 3.78 8.62 -8.88
CA LEU A 300 2.60 8.60 -9.75
C LEU A 300 2.89 9.16 -11.13
N GLY A 301 3.65 10.26 -11.21
CA GLY A 301 3.93 10.93 -12.48
C GLY A 301 5.05 10.30 -13.29
N LEU A 302 6.13 9.80 -12.67
CA LEU A 302 7.27 9.24 -13.40
C LEU A 302 7.25 7.70 -13.47
N HIS A 303 6.85 7.04 -12.37
CA HIS A 303 6.84 5.58 -12.30
C HIS A 303 5.53 4.96 -12.76
N CYS A 304 4.39 5.52 -12.38
CA CYS A 304 3.09 5.06 -12.85
C CYS A 304 2.67 5.69 -14.17
N ASP A 305 3.44 6.68 -14.67
CA ASP A 305 3.20 7.42 -15.92
C ASP A 305 1.79 8.07 -15.97
N LEU A 306 1.25 8.47 -14.81
CA LEU A 306 -0.08 9.05 -14.70
C LEU A 306 -0.09 10.55 -15.02
N GLY A 307 -1.10 10.96 -15.76
CA GLY A 307 -1.35 12.34 -16.15
C GLY A 307 -2.83 12.69 -16.24
N PRO A 308 -3.14 13.89 -16.76
CA PRO A 308 -4.50 14.43 -16.77
C PRO A 308 -5.53 13.62 -17.57
N GLU A 309 -5.10 12.81 -18.53
CA GLU A 309 -6.01 12.00 -19.38
C GLU A 309 -6.28 10.61 -18.81
N ASP A 310 -5.59 10.28 -17.70
CA ASP A 310 -5.65 8.97 -17.08
C ASP A 310 -6.79 8.84 -16.09
N ARG A 311 -7.19 7.59 -15.86
CA ARG A 311 -8.12 7.18 -14.82
C ARG A 311 -7.46 6.11 -13.95
N PHE A 312 -7.20 6.48 -12.72
CA PHE A 312 -6.47 5.66 -11.77
C PHE A 312 -7.43 4.92 -10.85
N PHE A 313 -7.48 3.62 -11.00
CA PHE A 313 -8.22 2.71 -10.13
C PHE A 313 -7.25 1.84 -9.34
N TRP A 314 -7.39 1.81 -8.01
CA TRP A 314 -6.73 0.83 -7.15
C TRP A 314 -7.76 0.27 -6.17
N TYR A 315 -7.93 -1.05 -6.16
CA TYR A 315 -8.79 -1.67 -5.17
C TYR A 315 -8.16 -1.56 -3.78
N THR A 316 -8.80 -0.82 -2.88
CA THR A 316 -8.27 -0.52 -1.56
C THR A 316 -9.37 -0.16 -0.57
N SER A 317 -9.04 -0.14 0.72
CA SER A 317 -9.85 0.43 1.80
C SER A 317 -9.14 1.61 2.45
N THR A 318 -9.87 2.47 3.15
CA THR A 318 -9.31 3.64 3.86
C THR A 318 -8.34 3.27 4.99
N GLY A 319 -8.35 2.01 5.43
CA GLY A 319 -7.41 1.49 6.42
C GLY A 319 -6.09 0.95 5.84
N TRP A 320 -5.92 0.95 4.52
CA TRP A 320 -4.71 0.52 3.84
C TRP A 320 -4.01 1.68 3.15
N MET A 321 -2.66 1.75 3.24
CA MET A 321 -1.88 2.85 2.67
C MET A 321 -2.09 3.05 1.16
N MET A 322 -2.56 2.03 0.43
CA MET A 322 -2.88 2.17 -0.98
C MET A 322 -4.06 3.13 -1.24
N TRP A 323 -4.90 3.41 -0.24
CA TRP A 323 -5.88 4.47 -0.33
C TRP A 323 -5.21 5.86 -0.43
N ASN A 324 -4.20 6.10 0.40
CA ASN A 324 -3.42 7.33 0.39
C ASN A 324 -2.69 7.51 -0.94
N PHE A 325 -2.14 6.41 -1.48
CA PHE A 325 -1.51 6.39 -2.79
C PHE A 325 -2.51 6.67 -3.92
N LEU A 326 -3.68 6.03 -3.90
CA LEU A 326 -4.77 6.23 -4.88
C LEU A 326 -5.23 7.68 -4.90
N VAL A 327 -5.58 8.26 -3.74
CA VAL A 327 -6.09 9.65 -3.65
C VAL A 327 -5.06 10.67 -4.11
N SER A 328 -3.78 10.36 -3.94
CA SER A 328 -2.69 11.21 -4.45
C SER A 328 -2.61 11.27 -5.99
N GLY A 329 -3.35 10.43 -6.71
CA GLY A 329 -3.56 10.58 -8.16
C GLY A 329 -4.08 11.96 -8.55
N LEU A 330 -4.80 12.64 -7.65
CA LEU A 330 -5.25 14.02 -7.85
C LEU A 330 -4.09 15.00 -8.07
N LEU A 331 -2.89 14.73 -7.52
CA LEU A 331 -1.70 15.57 -7.70
C LEU A 331 -1.28 15.68 -9.17
N THR A 332 -1.42 14.61 -9.94
CA THR A 332 -1.07 14.57 -11.37
C THR A 332 -2.21 15.03 -12.29
N GLY A 333 -3.34 15.47 -11.72
CA GLY A 333 -4.54 15.84 -12.48
C GLY A 333 -5.33 14.63 -13.00
N THR A 334 -5.02 13.43 -12.54
CA THR A 334 -5.65 12.17 -12.92
C THR A 334 -7.03 12.04 -12.27
N THR A 335 -7.99 11.48 -13.00
CA THR A 335 -9.28 11.09 -12.43
C THR A 335 -9.11 9.87 -11.53
N VAL A 336 -9.44 9.99 -10.25
CA VAL A 336 -9.35 8.91 -9.26
C VAL A 336 -10.65 8.09 -9.23
N VAL A 337 -10.54 6.78 -9.36
CA VAL A 337 -11.68 5.84 -9.28
C VAL A 337 -11.74 5.25 -7.88
N LEU A 338 -12.84 5.51 -7.17
CA LEU A 338 -13.14 4.98 -5.85
C LEU A 338 -14.15 3.85 -5.98
N TYR A 339 -13.84 2.69 -5.44
CA TYR A 339 -14.78 1.56 -5.37
C TYR A 339 -15.04 1.18 -3.91
N ASP A 340 -16.31 1.26 -3.50
CA ASP A 340 -16.79 0.81 -2.20
C ASP A 340 -17.60 -0.46 -2.37
N GLY A 341 -16.97 -1.61 -2.15
CA GLY A 341 -17.59 -2.91 -2.31
C GLY A 341 -16.64 -4.08 -2.18
N SER A 342 -17.20 -5.27 -2.16
CA SER A 342 -16.45 -6.52 -2.09
C SER A 342 -15.80 -6.85 -3.45
N PRO A 343 -14.54 -7.33 -3.46
CA PRO A 343 -13.87 -7.76 -4.69
C PRO A 343 -14.48 -9.05 -5.26
N GLY A 344 -15.27 -9.77 -4.48
CA GLY A 344 -15.89 -11.03 -4.84
C GLY A 344 -17.40 -10.97 -5.02
N TYR A 345 -18.01 -9.79 -5.05
CA TYR A 345 -19.47 -9.65 -5.19
C TYR A 345 -19.84 -8.81 -6.42
N PRO A 346 -20.83 -9.24 -7.25
CA PRO A 346 -21.59 -10.49 -7.15
C PRO A 346 -20.76 -11.73 -7.46
N ASP A 347 -19.60 -11.58 -8.07
CA ASP A 347 -18.63 -12.61 -8.43
C ASP A 347 -17.21 -12.05 -8.44
N VAL A 348 -16.21 -12.91 -8.62
CA VAL A 348 -14.79 -12.54 -8.57
C VAL A 348 -14.36 -11.58 -9.69
N SER A 349 -15.18 -11.32 -10.70
CA SER A 349 -14.90 -10.36 -11.77
C SER A 349 -15.29 -8.91 -11.44
N ALA A 350 -15.76 -8.64 -10.21
CA ALA A 350 -16.25 -7.32 -9.79
C ALA A 350 -15.29 -6.17 -10.10
N GLN A 351 -13.99 -6.34 -9.82
CA GLN A 351 -13.00 -5.28 -10.09
C GLN A 351 -12.78 -5.03 -11.60
N TRP A 352 -12.84 -6.08 -12.44
CA TRP A 352 -12.73 -5.95 -13.89
C TRP A 352 -13.92 -5.18 -14.47
N ARG A 353 -15.11 -5.42 -13.93
CA ARG A 353 -16.32 -4.66 -14.29
C ARG A 353 -16.20 -3.18 -13.90
N VAL A 354 -15.59 -2.87 -12.76
CA VAL A 354 -15.29 -1.48 -12.38
C VAL A 354 -14.29 -0.85 -13.36
N ALA A 355 -13.22 -1.58 -13.72
CA ALA A 355 -12.21 -1.10 -14.67
C ALA A 355 -12.82 -0.78 -16.05
N GLU A 356 -13.68 -1.68 -16.60
CA GLU A 356 -14.44 -1.45 -17.83
C GLU A 356 -15.35 -0.23 -17.69
N GLN A 357 -16.22 -0.23 -16.68
CA GLN A 357 -17.27 0.76 -16.48
C GLN A 357 -16.72 2.17 -16.31
N THR A 358 -15.56 2.30 -15.66
CA THR A 358 -14.91 3.59 -15.44
C THR A 358 -13.91 3.96 -16.52
N GLY A 359 -13.54 3.01 -17.38
CA GLY A 359 -12.49 3.16 -18.39
C GLY A 359 -11.13 3.45 -17.74
N ALA A 360 -10.78 2.71 -16.68
CA ALA A 360 -9.50 2.83 -15.99
C ALA A 360 -8.34 2.64 -16.96
N THR A 361 -7.30 3.48 -16.87
CA THR A 361 -6.07 3.35 -17.66
C THR A 361 -4.97 2.64 -16.88
N LEU A 362 -4.88 2.89 -15.58
CA LEU A 362 -4.10 2.11 -14.64
C LEU A 362 -5.04 1.45 -13.63
N TYR A 363 -4.97 0.11 -13.58
CA TYR A 363 -5.73 -0.70 -12.64
C TYR A 363 -4.80 -1.41 -11.65
N GLY A 364 -4.92 -1.08 -10.37
CA GLY A 364 -4.14 -1.67 -9.29
C GLY A 364 -4.97 -2.63 -8.43
N THR A 365 -4.37 -3.77 -8.08
CA THR A 365 -5.00 -4.80 -7.27
C THR A 365 -3.96 -5.56 -6.43
N SER A 366 -4.38 -6.63 -5.73
CA SER A 366 -3.48 -7.53 -5.02
C SER A 366 -3.11 -8.74 -5.86
N ALA A 367 -1.91 -9.31 -5.65
CA ALA A 367 -1.51 -10.57 -6.26
C ALA A 367 -2.51 -11.70 -5.93
N ALA A 368 -3.05 -11.72 -4.70
CA ALA A 368 -4.05 -12.69 -4.27
C ALA A 368 -5.33 -12.63 -5.11
N TYR A 369 -5.79 -11.42 -5.46
CA TYR A 369 -6.97 -11.27 -6.33
C TYR A 369 -6.71 -11.79 -7.75
N VAL A 370 -5.54 -11.50 -8.33
CA VAL A 370 -5.13 -12.04 -9.64
C VAL A 370 -5.17 -13.57 -9.63
N MET A 371 -4.62 -14.19 -8.59
CA MET A 371 -4.62 -15.64 -8.46
C MET A 371 -6.03 -16.22 -8.23
N ALA A 372 -6.89 -15.50 -7.51
CA ALA A 372 -8.30 -15.89 -7.34
C ALA A 372 -9.07 -15.84 -8.67
N CYS A 373 -8.83 -14.82 -9.50
CA CYS A 373 -9.41 -14.72 -10.84
C CYS A 373 -8.95 -15.87 -11.74
N ARG A 374 -7.64 -16.16 -11.75
CA ARG A 374 -7.08 -17.30 -12.48
C ARG A 374 -7.72 -18.62 -12.05
N LYS A 375 -7.86 -18.85 -10.75
CA LYS A 375 -8.47 -20.06 -10.19
C LYS A 375 -9.97 -20.19 -10.53
N ALA A 376 -10.67 -19.08 -10.66
CA ALA A 376 -12.08 -19.03 -11.04
C ALA A 376 -12.30 -19.14 -12.56
N ASP A 377 -11.21 -19.30 -13.35
CA ASP A 377 -11.23 -19.46 -14.81
C ASP A 377 -11.97 -18.31 -15.52
N ILE A 378 -11.78 -17.06 -15.06
CA ILE A 378 -12.32 -15.89 -15.75
C ILE A 378 -11.35 -15.39 -16.82
N HIS A 379 -11.88 -14.76 -17.85
CA HIS A 379 -11.15 -14.29 -19.02
C HIS A 379 -11.41 -12.79 -19.25
N PRO A 380 -10.75 -11.88 -18.48
CA PRO A 380 -11.12 -10.48 -18.46
C PRO A 380 -11.07 -9.80 -19.82
N GLY A 381 -10.04 -10.04 -20.63
CA GLY A 381 -9.90 -9.45 -21.97
C GLY A 381 -10.91 -9.94 -22.99
N ARG A 382 -11.58 -11.08 -22.74
CA ARG A 382 -12.68 -11.58 -23.56
C ARG A 382 -14.02 -11.06 -23.07
N ASP A 383 -14.21 -10.96 -21.75
CA ASP A 383 -15.52 -10.78 -21.11
C ASP A 383 -15.84 -9.29 -20.84
N PHE A 384 -14.81 -8.40 -20.87
CA PHE A 384 -14.92 -6.95 -20.61
C PHE A 384 -14.19 -6.12 -21.66
N ASP A 385 -14.66 -4.91 -21.92
CA ASP A 385 -13.92 -3.92 -22.73
C ASP A 385 -12.82 -3.25 -21.88
N LEU A 386 -11.64 -3.83 -21.91
CA LEU A 386 -10.45 -3.33 -21.24
C LEU A 386 -9.50 -2.56 -22.16
N SER A 387 -9.98 -2.10 -23.32
CA SER A 387 -9.17 -1.42 -24.35
C SER A 387 -8.46 -0.15 -23.85
N ARG A 388 -8.94 0.45 -22.75
CA ARG A 388 -8.30 1.60 -22.11
C ARG A 388 -7.27 1.22 -21.05
N VAL A 389 -7.25 -0.02 -20.56
CA VAL A 389 -6.31 -0.47 -19.54
C VAL A 389 -4.92 -0.62 -20.15
N GLN A 390 -4.01 0.26 -19.81
CA GLN A 390 -2.62 0.26 -20.27
C GLN A 390 -1.68 -0.44 -19.28
N CYS A 391 -2.07 -0.47 -18.01
CA CYS A 391 -1.27 -1.03 -16.93
C CYS A 391 -2.15 -1.78 -15.92
N VAL A 392 -1.73 -2.98 -15.55
CA VAL A 392 -2.23 -3.65 -14.34
C VAL A 392 -1.10 -3.69 -13.32
N ALA A 393 -1.32 -3.04 -12.17
CA ALA A 393 -0.36 -2.98 -11.09
C ALA A 393 -0.74 -3.92 -9.95
N THR A 394 0.26 -4.55 -9.31
CA THR A 394 0.03 -5.47 -8.18
C THR A 394 0.93 -5.16 -7.01
N THR A 395 0.39 -5.33 -5.80
CA THR A 395 1.16 -5.20 -4.54
C THR A 395 0.52 -6.03 -3.42
N GLY A 396 1.10 -5.95 -2.21
CA GLY A 396 0.61 -6.62 -1.00
C GLY A 396 1.29 -7.97 -0.74
N SER A 397 1.63 -8.69 -1.79
CA SER A 397 2.49 -9.88 -1.82
C SER A 397 3.14 -9.98 -3.19
N PRO A 398 4.25 -10.73 -3.35
CA PRO A 398 4.83 -11.00 -4.67
C PRO A 398 3.79 -11.61 -5.61
N LEU A 399 3.73 -11.14 -6.85
CA LEU A 399 2.92 -11.77 -7.89
C LEU A 399 3.63 -13.04 -8.35
N PRO A 400 3.02 -14.22 -8.25
CA PRO A 400 3.64 -15.46 -8.72
C PRO A 400 3.83 -15.46 -10.24
N PRO A 401 4.80 -16.23 -10.79
CA PRO A 401 5.03 -16.36 -12.23
C PRO A 401 3.78 -16.68 -13.05
N ASP A 402 2.92 -17.54 -12.53
CA ASP A 402 1.64 -17.88 -13.16
C ASP A 402 0.66 -16.72 -13.22
N GLY A 403 0.75 -15.78 -12.27
CA GLY A 403 -0.06 -14.54 -12.28
C GLY A 403 0.38 -13.59 -13.41
N PHE A 404 1.69 -13.47 -13.66
CA PHE A 404 2.22 -12.70 -14.80
C PHE A 404 1.74 -13.27 -16.14
N ARG A 405 1.84 -14.58 -16.31
CA ARG A 405 1.38 -15.26 -17.54
C ARG A 405 -0.12 -15.08 -17.73
N TRP A 406 -0.90 -15.28 -16.67
CA TRP A 406 -2.35 -15.14 -16.73
C TRP A 406 -2.78 -13.72 -17.12
N LEU A 407 -2.15 -12.68 -16.55
CA LEU A 407 -2.43 -11.30 -16.93
C LEU A 407 -2.12 -11.03 -18.40
N HIS A 408 -0.98 -11.52 -18.89
CA HIS A 408 -0.59 -11.39 -20.29
C HIS A 408 -1.54 -12.13 -21.24
N ASP A 409 -1.91 -13.37 -20.91
CA ASP A 409 -2.68 -14.25 -21.80
C ASP A 409 -4.18 -13.92 -21.76
N GLU A 410 -4.72 -13.53 -20.59
CA GLU A 410 -6.17 -13.39 -20.37
C GLU A 410 -6.68 -11.95 -20.30
N VAL A 411 -5.79 -10.96 -20.16
CA VAL A 411 -6.17 -9.55 -20.18
C VAL A 411 -5.78 -8.90 -21.51
N ALA A 412 -4.49 -8.81 -21.83
CA ALA A 412 -3.99 -8.34 -23.12
C ALA A 412 -2.51 -8.68 -23.28
N GLU A 413 -2.09 -9.07 -24.50
CA GLU A 413 -0.68 -9.35 -24.83
C GLU A 413 0.22 -8.09 -24.71
N ASP A 414 -0.30 -6.90 -25.05
CA ASP A 414 0.42 -5.62 -24.91
C ASP A 414 0.09 -4.91 -23.58
N LEU A 415 0.02 -5.67 -22.49
CA LEU A 415 -0.26 -5.16 -21.16
C LEU A 415 1.03 -4.91 -20.40
N TRP A 416 1.23 -3.68 -19.92
CA TRP A 416 2.26 -3.40 -18.93
C TRP A 416 1.84 -3.93 -17.55
N ILE A 417 2.55 -4.94 -17.06
CA ILE A 417 2.33 -5.53 -15.74
C ILE A 417 3.33 -4.90 -14.76
N ALA A 418 2.83 -4.09 -13.83
CA ALA A 418 3.63 -3.35 -12.88
C ALA A 418 3.50 -3.96 -11.47
N SER A 419 4.32 -4.95 -11.14
CA SER A 419 4.44 -5.40 -9.75
C SER A 419 5.28 -4.40 -8.95
N VAL A 420 4.81 -3.99 -7.76
CA VAL A 420 5.48 -2.96 -6.95
C VAL A 420 5.65 -3.43 -5.50
N SER A 421 6.77 -3.07 -4.90
CA SER A 421 7.09 -3.33 -3.49
C SER A 421 7.48 -2.06 -2.77
N GLY A 422 6.89 -1.88 -1.59
CA GLY A 422 7.13 -0.75 -0.70
C GLY A 422 6.52 -1.01 0.66
N GLY A 423 6.23 0.03 1.43
CA GLY A 423 5.68 -0.14 2.76
C GLY A 423 4.79 1.00 3.21
N THR A 424 3.89 0.67 4.15
CA THR A 424 3.13 1.69 4.90
C THR A 424 4.07 2.70 5.53
N ASP A 425 5.26 2.26 5.90
CA ASP A 425 6.28 3.03 6.58
C ASP A 425 6.70 4.27 5.78
N VAL A 426 6.95 4.13 4.49
CA VAL A 426 7.29 5.25 3.59
C VAL A 426 6.09 5.73 2.77
N CYS A 427 4.95 5.06 2.85
CA CYS A 427 3.74 5.30 2.05
C CYS A 427 4.04 5.41 0.55
N SER A 428 4.98 4.60 0.05
CA SER A 428 5.47 4.60 -1.33
C SER A 428 6.11 3.26 -1.67
N CYS A 429 6.75 3.20 -2.85
CA CYS A 429 7.45 2.02 -3.34
C CYS A 429 8.97 2.21 -3.31
N PHE A 430 9.71 1.14 -3.01
CA PHE A 430 11.16 1.08 -3.14
C PHE A 430 11.59 0.55 -4.50
N ALA A 431 10.82 -0.37 -5.05
CA ALA A 431 11.04 -0.96 -6.37
C ALA A 431 9.72 -1.24 -7.08
N GLY A 432 9.73 -1.23 -8.40
CA GLY A 432 8.55 -1.60 -9.18
C GLY A 432 8.47 -0.97 -10.54
N ALA A 433 7.33 -0.35 -10.80
CA ALA A 433 6.90 0.17 -12.08
C ALA A 433 7.92 1.11 -12.76
N VAL A 434 8.29 0.79 -13.98
CA VAL A 434 9.09 1.66 -14.87
C VAL A 434 8.58 1.49 -16.30
N PRO A 435 7.88 2.48 -16.87
CA PRO A 435 7.17 2.35 -18.16
C PRO A 435 8.10 2.12 -19.35
N THR A 436 9.40 2.35 -19.18
CA THR A 436 10.43 2.24 -20.22
C THR A 436 11.29 0.98 -20.15
N LEU A 437 11.03 0.10 -19.17
CA LEU A 437 11.77 -1.16 -19.00
C LEU A 437 10.92 -2.39 -19.33
N PRO A 438 11.55 -3.49 -19.77
CA PRO A 438 10.85 -4.75 -19.98
C PRO A 438 10.31 -5.32 -18.65
N VAL A 439 9.28 -6.19 -18.77
CA VAL A 439 8.73 -6.97 -17.66
C VAL A 439 9.26 -8.40 -17.76
N HIS A 440 9.97 -8.85 -16.73
CA HIS A 440 10.38 -10.22 -16.54
C HIS A 440 9.46 -10.94 -15.54
N ILE A 441 9.17 -12.21 -15.80
CA ILE A 441 8.26 -12.99 -14.96
C ILE A 441 8.85 -13.17 -13.55
N GLY A 442 8.08 -12.78 -12.52
CA GLY A 442 8.49 -12.90 -11.11
C GLY A 442 9.41 -11.79 -10.61
N GLU A 443 9.66 -10.77 -11.42
CA GLU A 443 10.56 -9.68 -11.09
C GLU A 443 9.84 -8.33 -11.06
N LEU A 444 10.30 -7.43 -10.19
CA LEU A 444 9.99 -6.00 -10.22
C LEU A 444 11.01 -5.32 -11.13
N GLN A 445 10.57 -4.40 -11.98
CA GLN A 445 11.37 -3.88 -13.09
C GLN A 445 12.68 -3.21 -12.66
N ALA A 446 12.67 -2.39 -11.59
CA ALA A 446 13.88 -1.75 -11.07
C ALA A 446 13.64 -1.09 -9.68
N PRO A 447 14.68 -0.68 -8.95
CA PRO A 447 14.59 0.30 -7.86
C PRO A 447 13.99 1.62 -8.35
N CYS A 448 13.21 2.30 -7.49
CA CYS A 448 12.61 3.59 -7.82
C CYS A 448 13.65 4.72 -7.83
N LEU A 449 13.42 5.75 -8.64
CA LEU A 449 14.27 6.95 -8.66
C LEU A 449 14.41 7.56 -7.27
N GLY A 450 15.61 8.04 -6.94
CA GLY A 450 15.93 8.61 -5.64
C GLY A 450 16.05 7.60 -4.50
N THR A 451 15.95 6.30 -4.78
CA THR A 451 16.01 5.23 -3.78
C THR A 451 17.26 4.37 -4.01
N ASP A 452 18.26 4.48 -3.15
CA ASP A 452 19.44 3.58 -3.15
C ASP A 452 19.09 2.27 -2.46
N LEU A 453 18.34 1.42 -3.19
CA LEU A 453 17.91 0.12 -2.76
C LEU A 453 19.03 -0.90 -2.96
N GLN A 454 19.39 -1.62 -1.91
CA GLN A 454 20.43 -2.64 -1.97
C GLN A 454 19.97 -3.94 -1.28
N SER A 455 20.54 -5.06 -1.71
CA SER A 455 20.46 -6.37 -1.04
C SER A 455 21.74 -6.57 -0.23
N TRP A 456 21.65 -6.69 1.09
CA TRP A 456 22.84 -6.81 1.95
C TRP A 456 22.94 -8.17 2.64
N ASP A 457 24.21 -8.63 2.79
CA ASP A 457 24.53 -9.74 3.70
C ASP A 457 24.48 -9.27 5.17
N PRO A 458 24.55 -10.18 6.16
CA PRO A 458 24.57 -9.81 7.57
C PRO A 458 25.77 -8.96 8.00
N ALA A 459 26.83 -8.89 7.19
CA ALA A 459 28.01 -8.05 7.45
C ALA A 459 27.88 -6.65 6.82
N GLY A 460 26.74 -6.34 6.18
CA GLY A 460 26.47 -5.05 5.55
C GLY A 460 27.14 -4.89 4.19
N LYS A 461 27.40 -5.99 3.47
CA LYS A 461 27.95 -5.93 2.10
C LYS A 461 26.86 -6.14 1.06
N PRO A 462 26.85 -5.31 -0.01
CA PRO A 462 25.88 -5.47 -1.09
C PRO A 462 26.10 -6.79 -1.85
N LEU A 463 24.98 -7.40 -2.24
CA LEU A 463 24.89 -8.65 -2.98
C LEU A 463 24.20 -8.43 -4.32
N ILE A 464 24.66 -9.15 -5.37
CA ILE A 464 24.02 -9.22 -6.69
C ILE A 464 23.79 -10.68 -7.02
N ASN A 465 22.61 -11.03 -7.56
CA ASN A 465 22.17 -12.40 -7.83
C ASN A 465 22.14 -13.32 -6.59
N GLU A 466 22.17 -12.76 -5.41
CA GLU A 466 22.09 -13.47 -4.14
C GLU A 466 21.03 -12.84 -3.24
N VAL A 467 20.40 -13.67 -2.39
CA VAL A 467 19.39 -13.21 -1.44
C VAL A 467 20.04 -12.48 -0.28
N GLY A 468 19.58 -11.26 -0.01
CA GLY A 468 20.00 -10.46 1.14
C GLY A 468 18.86 -9.62 1.72
N GLU A 469 19.14 -8.92 2.81
CA GLU A 469 18.21 -8.01 3.47
C GLU A 469 17.99 -6.76 2.60
N LEU A 470 16.72 -6.39 2.43
CA LEU A 470 16.36 -5.12 1.78
C LEU A 470 16.78 -3.96 2.66
N VAL A 471 17.69 -3.16 2.14
CA VAL A 471 18.12 -1.90 2.78
C VAL A 471 18.01 -0.73 1.82
N VAL A 472 17.81 0.48 2.39
CA VAL A 472 17.89 1.75 1.68
C VAL A 472 18.97 2.58 2.33
N THR A 473 19.99 2.98 1.56
CA THR A 473 21.21 3.60 2.08
C THR A 473 21.21 5.12 2.00
N ASN A 474 20.16 5.73 1.44
CA ASN A 474 19.97 7.18 1.40
C ASN A 474 18.58 7.58 1.95
N PRO A 475 18.43 8.80 2.48
CA PRO A 475 17.14 9.27 2.97
C PRO A 475 16.14 9.51 1.83
N LEU A 476 14.85 9.22 2.11
CA LEU A 476 13.73 9.54 1.23
C LEU A 476 12.86 10.62 1.87
N PRO A 477 12.27 11.56 1.08
CA PRO A 477 11.39 12.60 1.62
C PRO A 477 10.16 12.05 2.36
N SER A 478 9.66 10.88 1.97
CA SER A 478 8.49 10.22 2.57
C SER A 478 8.81 9.29 3.73
N MET A 479 10.07 9.14 4.13
CA MET A 479 10.40 8.45 5.39
C MET A 479 9.63 9.10 6.54
N PRO A 480 9.16 8.31 7.54
CA PRO A 480 8.43 8.86 8.67
C PRO A 480 9.22 9.95 9.37
N ILE A 481 8.58 11.06 9.68
CA ILE A 481 9.20 12.10 10.51
C ILE A 481 9.32 11.66 11.97
N ARG A 482 8.43 10.77 12.42
CA ARG A 482 8.42 10.12 13.73
C ARG A 482 7.32 9.07 13.80
N PHE A 483 7.31 8.29 14.87
CA PHE A 483 6.08 7.63 15.34
C PHE A 483 5.34 8.55 16.31
N TRP A 484 4.01 8.49 16.29
CA TRP A 484 3.21 9.15 17.32
C TRP A 484 3.43 8.43 18.66
N ASN A 485 3.53 9.14 19.77
CA ASN A 485 3.85 8.57 21.10
C ASN A 485 5.24 7.87 21.17
N ASP A 486 6.23 8.40 20.47
CA ASP A 486 7.64 7.98 20.52
C ASP A 486 8.54 9.22 20.72
N PRO A 487 8.49 9.84 21.93
CA PRO A 487 9.08 11.16 22.16
C PRO A 487 10.62 11.16 22.10
N ASP A 488 11.26 10.03 22.37
CA ASP A 488 12.72 9.86 22.29
C ASP A 488 13.19 9.23 20.98
N GLY A 489 12.25 8.83 20.10
CA GLY A 489 12.54 8.22 18.81
C GLY A 489 13.11 6.80 18.89
N SER A 490 13.10 6.19 20.08
CA SER A 490 13.70 4.86 20.28
C SER A 490 12.97 3.77 19.48
N ARG A 491 11.62 3.77 19.47
CA ARG A 491 10.83 2.78 18.72
C ARG A 491 11.04 2.93 17.20
N TYR A 492 11.18 4.17 16.73
CA TYR A 492 11.47 4.45 15.33
C TYR A 492 12.85 3.92 14.95
N HIS A 493 13.88 4.24 15.76
CA HIS A 493 15.25 3.75 15.58
C HIS A 493 15.30 2.22 15.56
N ASP A 494 14.75 1.57 16.57
CA ASP A 494 14.76 0.10 16.70
C ASP A 494 14.00 -0.61 15.56
N SER A 495 13.03 0.07 14.95
CA SER A 495 12.27 -0.51 13.83
C SER A 495 13.08 -0.63 12.55
N TYR A 496 14.01 0.31 12.28
CA TYR A 496 14.64 0.43 10.98
C TYR A 496 16.16 0.56 10.99
N PHE A 497 16.80 0.95 12.14
CA PHE A 497 18.21 1.32 12.19
C PHE A 497 19.03 0.53 13.22
N ASP A 498 18.41 -0.38 13.98
CA ASP A 498 19.08 -1.17 15.01
C ASP A 498 20.15 -2.12 14.41
N MET A 499 19.81 -2.78 13.27
CA MET A 499 20.70 -3.77 12.66
C MET A 499 21.86 -3.13 11.89
N TYR A 500 21.60 -2.05 11.17
CA TYR A 500 22.59 -1.33 10.36
C TYR A 500 22.51 0.17 10.69
N PRO A 501 23.39 0.69 11.56
CA PRO A 501 23.36 2.09 11.96
C PRO A 501 23.42 3.05 10.76
N GLY A 502 22.45 3.96 10.68
CA GLY A 502 22.36 4.93 9.59
C GLY A 502 21.85 4.39 8.24
N VAL A 503 21.40 3.14 8.20
CA VAL A 503 20.85 2.51 7.00
C VAL A 503 19.47 1.93 7.32
N TRP A 504 18.48 2.28 6.49
CA TRP A 504 17.13 1.77 6.65
C TRP A 504 17.05 0.29 6.30
N ARG A 505 16.67 -0.55 7.27
CA ARG A 505 16.32 -1.94 7.07
C ARG A 505 14.80 -2.09 6.98
N HIS A 506 14.31 -2.65 5.87
CA HIS A 506 12.85 -2.78 5.69
C HIS A 506 12.27 -4.07 6.29
N GLY A 507 13.06 -5.12 6.35
CA GLY A 507 12.62 -6.42 6.85
C GLY A 507 12.04 -7.34 5.77
N ASP A 508 12.54 -7.22 4.54
CA ASP A 508 12.25 -8.09 3.42
C ASP A 508 13.53 -8.75 2.88
N TRP A 509 13.43 -9.99 2.41
CA TRP A 509 14.47 -10.63 1.60
C TRP A 509 14.28 -10.30 0.15
N ILE A 510 15.35 -9.85 -0.49
CA ILE A 510 15.37 -9.53 -1.91
C ILE A 510 16.60 -10.11 -2.61
N THR A 511 16.49 -10.23 -3.92
CA THR A 511 17.64 -10.37 -4.84
C THR A 511 17.62 -9.19 -5.78
N ILE A 512 18.76 -8.51 -5.97
CA ILE A 512 18.99 -7.59 -7.09
C ILE A 512 19.71 -8.38 -8.17
N THR A 513 19.14 -8.43 -9.36
CA THR A 513 19.71 -9.18 -10.49
C THR A 513 20.84 -8.41 -11.17
N ASP A 514 21.64 -9.06 -12.00
CA ASP A 514 22.70 -8.42 -12.77
C ASP A 514 22.21 -7.43 -13.84
N HIS A 515 20.93 -7.54 -14.24
CA HIS A 515 20.28 -6.57 -15.13
C HIS A 515 19.49 -5.47 -14.37
N GLY A 516 19.56 -5.48 -13.03
CA GLY A 516 19.05 -4.41 -12.17
C GLY A 516 17.58 -4.54 -11.75
N SER A 517 16.90 -5.64 -12.05
CA SER A 517 15.56 -5.93 -11.51
C SER A 517 15.62 -6.41 -10.06
N VAL A 518 14.47 -6.49 -9.40
CA VAL A 518 14.35 -6.88 -8.00
C VAL A 518 13.38 -8.04 -7.84
N ILE A 519 13.82 -9.09 -7.14
CA ILE A 519 12.97 -10.22 -6.76
C ILE A 519 12.69 -10.14 -5.25
N ILE A 520 11.41 -10.20 -4.87
CA ILE A 520 10.99 -10.22 -3.46
C ILE A 520 10.75 -11.66 -3.03
N HIS A 521 11.45 -12.12 -1.99
CA HIS A 521 11.32 -13.49 -1.46
C HIS A 521 10.41 -13.58 -0.22
N GLY A 522 9.93 -12.42 0.29
CA GLY A 522 9.07 -12.34 1.48
C GLY A 522 9.72 -11.63 2.66
N ARG A 523 9.09 -11.72 3.82
CA ARG A 523 9.53 -11.02 5.03
C ARG A 523 10.78 -11.66 5.64
N SER A 524 11.76 -10.84 6.03
CA SER A 524 12.98 -11.33 6.70
C SER A 524 12.76 -11.67 8.18
N ASP A 525 11.74 -11.06 8.81
CA ASP A 525 11.33 -11.33 10.19
C ASP A 525 10.53 -12.65 10.34
N SER A 526 9.97 -13.18 9.25
CA SER A 526 9.30 -14.48 9.17
C SER A 526 10.13 -15.58 8.49
N THR A 527 11.40 -15.32 8.23
CA THR A 527 12.31 -16.19 7.47
C THR A 527 12.41 -17.60 8.02
N LEU A 528 12.37 -18.56 7.09
CA LEU A 528 12.72 -19.95 7.36
C LEU A 528 14.26 -20.08 7.29
N ASN A 529 14.88 -20.60 8.33
CA ASN A 529 16.33 -20.81 8.37
C ASN A 529 16.66 -22.23 8.79
N ARG A 530 16.77 -23.12 7.83
CA ARG A 530 17.03 -24.54 8.08
C ARG A 530 18.48 -24.89 7.80
N GLN A 531 19.24 -25.20 8.86
CA GLN A 531 20.66 -25.58 8.77
C GLN A 531 21.52 -24.54 8.03
N GLY A 532 21.27 -23.24 8.31
CA GLY A 532 22.00 -22.14 7.69
C GLY A 532 21.55 -21.77 6.28
N VAL A 533 20.58 -22.48 5.70
CA VAL A 533 19.96 -22.11 4.42
C VAL A 533 18.71 -21.28 4.71
N ARG A 534 18.76 -20.03 4.26
CA ARG A 534 17.62 -19.12 4.29
C ARG A 534 16.67 -19.42 3.14
N MET A 535 15.37 -19.46 3.45
CA MET A 535 14.33 -19.83 2.49
C MET A 535 13.17 -18.84 2.63
N GLY A 536 12.64 -18.38 1.48
CA GLY A 536 11.42 -17.57 1.45
C GLY A 536 10.19 -18.43 1.73
N SER A 537 9.27 -17.95 2.55
CA SER A 537 7.97 -18.60 2.72
C SER A 537 7.15 -18.55 1.43
N ALA A 538 7.29 -17.48 0.65
CA ALA A 538 6.59 -17.29 -0.63
C ALA A 538 6.88 -18.39 -1.64
N ASP A 539 8.12 -18.87 -1.72
CA ASP A 539 8.50 -19.94 -2.64
C ASP A 539 7.74 -21.25 -2.33
N ILE A 540 7.57 -21.54 -1.02
CA ILE A 540 6.82 -22.74 -0.59
C ILE A 540 5.34 -22.58 -0.90
N TYR A 541 4.75 -21.39 -0.69
CA TYR A 541 3.35 -21.12 -1.04
C TYR A 541 3.11 -21.30 -2.52
N GLU A 542 3.97 -20.72 -3.36
CA GLU A 542 3.86 -20.86 -4.81
C GLU A 542 3.89 -22.33 -5.26
N ALA A 543 4.81 -23.14 -4.70
CA ALA A 543 4.92 -24.54 -5.06
C ALA A 543 3.68 -25.34 -4.61
N VAL A 544 3.21 -25.14 -3.38
CA VAL A 544 2.14 -25.94 -2.76
C VAL A 544 0.77 -25.58 -3.30
N GLU A 545 0.50 -24.30 -3.53
CA GLU A 545 -0.81 -23.80 -3.97
C GLU A 545 -1.09 -24.07 -5.47
N ARG A 546 -0.15 -24.68 -6.18
CA ARG A 546 -0.38 -25.26 -7.51
C ARG A 546 -1.25 -26.53 -7.46
N LEU A 547 -1.25 -27.22 -6.31
CA LEU A 547 -2.07 -28.42 -6.14
C LEU A 547 -3.55 -28.03 -6.04
N PRO A 548 -4.43 -28.67 -6.84
CA PRO A 548 -5.84 -28.29 -6.89
C PRO A 548 -6.59 -28.55 -5.56
N GLU A 549 -6.07 -29.45 -4.74
CA GLU A 549 -6.61 -29.77 -3.40
C GLU A 549 -6.27 -28.69 -2.37
N ILE A 550 -5.28 -27.84 -2.61
CA ILE A 550 -4.83 -26.80 -1.68
C ILE A 550 -5.48 -25.47 -2.06
N ARG A 551 -6.23 -24.91 -1.14
CA ARG A 551 -6.80 -23.58 -1.26
C ARG A 551 -5.78 -22.51 -0.89
N GLU A 552 -5.05 -22.74 0.21
CA GLU A 552 -4.10 -21.80 0.78
C GLU A 552 -3.15 -22.49 1.75
N SER A 553 -1.96 -21.92 1.97
CA SER A 553 -0.95 -22.50 2.85
C SER A 553 -0.22 -21.46 3.70
N LEU A 554 0.34 -21.90 4.84
CA LEU A 554 1.16 -21.09 5.75
C LEU A 554 2.29 -21.93 6.31
N VAL A 555 3.54 -21.54 6.08
CA VAL A 555 4.72 -22.22 6.63
C VAL A 555 5.35 -21.36 7.73
N ILE A 556 5.76 -22.01 8.81
CA ILE A 556 6.42 -21.35 9.94
C ILE A 556 7.71 -22.08 10.28
N GLY A 557 8.77 -21.35 10.52
CA GLY A 557 10.04 -21.89 11.01
C GLY A 557 10.28 -21.59 12.48
N LEU A 558 10.54 -22.62 13.28
CA LEU A 558 10.73 -22.50 14.72
C LEU A 558 12.05 -23.13 15.12
N GLU A 559 12.89 -22.37 15.79
CA GLU A 559 14.06 -22.89 16.49
C GLU A 559 13.60 -23.55 17.79
N GLU A 560 14.00 -24.78 18.02
CA GLU A 560 13.66 -25.52 19.24
C GLU A 560 14.75 -25.34 20.32
N PRO A 561 14.41 -25.42 21.62
CA PRO A 561 15.35 -25.18 22.73
C PRO A 561 16.56 -26.12 22.75
N ASP A 562 16.44 -27.29 22.12
CA ASP A 562 17.50 -28.29 21.98
C ASP A 562 18.45 -28.05 20.80
N GLY A 563 18.24 -26.95 20.05
CA GLY A 563 18.96 -26.63 18.82
C GLY A 563 18.36 -27.27 17.57
N GLY A 564 17.22 -27.94 17.70
CA GLY A 564 16.43 -28.44 16.59
C GLY A 564 15.73 -27.30 15.83
N TYR A 565 15.16 -27.67 14.67
CA TYR A 565 14.34 -26.75 13.85
C TYR A 565 13.09 -27.47 13.39
N TRP A 566 11.93 -26.95 13.74
CA TRP A 566 10.64 -27.46 13.32
C TRP A 566 9.99 -26.54 12.30
N MET A 567 9.63 -27.06 11.14
CA MET A 567 9.05 -26.31 10.04
C MET A 567 7.71 -26.96 9.62
N PRO A 568 6.61 -26.65 10.34
CA PRO A 568 5.27 -27.08 9.90
C PRO A 568 4.78 -26.27 8.71
N LEU A 569 4.06 -26.95 7.83
CA LEU A 569 3.24 -26.36 6.78
C LEU A 569 1.77 -26.56 7.13
N PHE A 570 1.06 -25.49 7.36
CA PHE A 570 -0.38 -25.49 7.55
C PHE A 570 -1.05 -25.35 6.18
N VAL A 571 -2.05 -26.17 5.92
CA VAL A 571 -2.79 -26.17 4.64
C VAL A 571 -4.28 -26.05 4.88
N HIS A 572 -4.91 -25.14 4.16
CA HIS A 572 -6.35 -25.04 4.02
C HIS A 572 -6.76 -25.73 2.72
N LEU A 573 -7.60 -26.74 2.81
CA LEU A 573 -7.99 -27.54 1.66
C LEU A 573 -9.16 -26.95 0.89
N THR A 574 -9.29 -27.31 -0.38
CA THR A 574 -10.51 -27.03 -1.16
C THR A 574 -11.64 -27.94 -0.70
N GLU A 575 -12.89 -27.52 -0.95
CA GLU A 575 -14.08 -28.28 -0.53
C GLU A 575 -14.07 -29.69 -1.13
N GLY A 576 -14.25 -30.70 -0.27
CA GLY A 576 -14.24 -32.10 -0.66
C GLY A 576 -12.86 -32.76 -0.70
N ALA A 577 -11.76 -32.01 -0.58
CA ALA A 577 -10.41 -32.57 -0.44
C ALA A 577 -10.18 -33.09 1.00
N THR A 578 -9.29 -34.05 1.15
CA THR A 578 -8.90 -34.62 2.45
C THR A 578 -7.38 -34.72 2.50
N LEU A 579 -6.78 -34.31 3.63
CA LEU A 579 -5.35 -34.42 3.84
C LEU A 579 -4.98 -35.88 4.25
N ASP A 580 -4.94 -36.76 3.29
CA ASP A 580 -4.49 -38.14 3.44
C ASP A 580 -2.96 -38.27 3.19
N ASP A 581 -2.44 -39.50 3.26
CA ASP A 581 -1.03 -39.76 3.08
C ASP A 581 -0.58 -39.49 1.64
N ASP A 582 -1.46 -39.69 0.65
CA ASP A 582 -1.15 -39.45 -0.76
C ASP A 582 -1.01 -37.94 -1.02
N LEU A 583 -1.91 -37.11 -0.51
CA LEU A 583 -1.81 -35.66 -0.63
C LEU A 583 -0.61 -35.12 0.13
N ARG A 584 -0.30 -35.65 1.34
CA ARG A 584 0.94 -35.27 2.08
C ARG A 584 2.20 -35.61 1.26
N ALA A 585 2.22 -36.77 0.62
CA ALA A 585 3.33 -37.18 -0.24
C ALA A 585 3.43 -36.28 -1.48
N ALA A 586 2.31 -35.94 -2.11
CA ALA A 586 2.25 -35.06 -3.28
C ALA A 586 2.76 -33.65 -2.93
N ILE A 587 2.35 -33.06 -1.80
CA ILE A 587 2.85 -31.77 -1.31
C ILE A 587 4.37 -31.81 -1.14
N LYS A 588 4.89 -32.82 -0.43
CA LYS A 588 6.33 -32.95 -0.18
C LYS A 588 7.12 -33.19 -1.48
N GLN A 589 6.54 -33.90 -2.43
CA GLN A 589 7.16 -34.16 -3.73
C GLN A 589 7.16 -32.87 -4.58
N THR A 590 6.06 -32.17 -4.64
CA THR A 590 5.95 -30.89 -5.36
C THR A 590 6.99 -29.88 -4.86
N ILE A 591 7.18 -29.77 -3.54
CA ILE A 591 8.21 -28.91 -2.95
C ILE A 591 9.62 -29.37 -3.37
N ARG A 592 9.90 -30.68 -3.39
CA ARG A 592 11.22 -31.19 -3.83
C ARG A 592 11.50 -30.86 -5.28
N ASP A 593 10.50 -31.02 -6.13
CA ASP A 593 10.64 -30.92 -7.59
C ASP A 593 10.79 -29.43 -8.02
N HIS A 594 10.12 -28.51 -7.35
CA HIS A 594 10.14 -27.09 -7.69
C HIS A 594 11.16 -26.27 -6.93
N LEU A 595 11.57 -26.71 -5.72
CA LEU A 595 12.49 -25.98 -4.86
C LEU A 595 13.72 -26.81 -4.48
N SER A 596 13.72 -27.42 -3.31
CA SER A 596 14.79 -28.33 -2.90
C SER A 596 14.34 -29.22 -1.72
N PRO A 597 15.07 -30.32 -1.43
CA PRO A 597 14.79 -31.14 -0.26
C PRO A 597 14.79 -30.40 1.09
N ARG A 598 15.47 -29.25 1.18
CA ARG A 598 15.53 -28.44 2.41
C ARG A 598 14.25 -27.64 2.67
N HIS A 599 13.47 -27.35 1.64
CA HIS A 599 12.17 -26.68 1.74
C HIS A 599 11.04 -27.61 2.18
N VAL A 600 11.29 -28.93 2.19
CA VAL A 600 10.25 -29.90 2.58
C VAL A 600 9.91 -29.73 4.06
N PRO A 601 8.63 -29.48 4.41
CA PRO A 601 8.22 -29.29 5.79
C PRO A 601 8.38 -30.60 6.59
N ASP A 602 8.63 -30.45 7.90
CA ASP A 602 8.68 -31.58 8.81
C ASP A 602 7.31 -32.21 8.97
N GLU A 603 6.29 -31.36 9.02
CA GLU A 603 4.90 -31.78 9.20
C GLU A 603 3.97 -30.97 8.27
N VAL A 604 2.92 -31.62 7.74
CA VAL A 604 1.83 -30.95 7.01
C VAL A 604 0.55 -31.09 7.85
N ILE A 605 -0.04 -29.97 8.23
CA ILE A 605 -1.14 -29.88 9.17
C ILE A 605 -2.33 -29.20 8.49
N GLU A 606 -3.49 -29.85 8.48
CA GLU A 606 -4.72 -29.26 7.99
C GLU A 606 -5.26 -28.22 8.98
N VAL A 607 -5.71 -27.08 8.45
CA VAL A 607 -6.35 -26.02 9.22
C VAL A 607 -7.66 -25.58 8.56
N PRO A 608 -8.65 -25.11 9.32
CA PRO A 608 -9.94 -24.68 8.77
C PRO A 608 -9.82 -23.47 7.85
N ALA A 609 -8.84 -22.60 8.06
CA ALA A 609 -8.44 -21.50 7.19
C ALA A 609 -7.06 -20.96 7.60
N ILE A 610 -6.42 -20.20 6.71
CA ILE A 610 -5.19 -19.46 7.03
C ILE A 610 -5.58 -18.07 7.58
N PRO A 611 -5.00 -17.63 8.70
CA PRO A 611 -5.32 -16.32 9.28
C PRO A 611 -4.62 -15.18 8.53
N HIS A 612 -5.35 -14.08 8.31
CA HIS A 612 -4.87 -12.90 7.61
C HIS A 612 -5.05 -11.62 8.42
N THR A 613 -4.35 -10.58 8.01
CA THR A 613 -4.74 -9.22 8.38
C THR A 613 -6.06 -8.86 7.69
N LEU A 614 -6.74 -7.83 8.17
CA LEU A 614 -7.94 -7.29 7.48
C LEU A 614 -7.66 -6.83 6.04
N THR A 615 -6.40 -6.61 5.70
CA THR A 615 -5.96 -6.28 4.32
C THR A 615 -5.55 -7.52 3.50
N GLY A 616 -5.83 -8.73 3.98
CA GLY A 616 -5.59 -9.99 3.26
C GLY A 616 -4.14 -10.49 3.26
N LYS A 617 -3.25 -9.97 4.13
CA LYS A 617 -1.87 -10.49 4.25
C LYS A 617 -1.80 -11.63 5.27
N ARG A 618 -1.11 -12.72 4.95
CA ARG A 618 -0.81 -13.81 5.88
C ARG A 618 -0.06 -13.29 7.11
N ILE A 619 -0.41 -13.77 8.29
CA ILE A 619 0.17 -13.31 9.56
C ILE A 619 1.18 -14.31 10.12
N GLU A 620 2.28 -14.53 9.43
CA GLU A 620 3.34 -15.49 9.78
C GLU A 620 3.94 -15.21 11.18
N VAL A 621 4.32 -13.97 11.45
CA VAL A 621 4.97 -13.59 12.71
C VAL A 621 4.08 -13.79 13.95
N PRO A 622 2.80 -13.38 13.96
CA PRO A 622 1.89 -13.69 15.05
C PRO A 622 1.72 -15.20 15.27
N VAL A 623 1.56 -15.99 14.20
CA VAL A 623 1.45 -17.45 14.30
C VAL A 623 2.76 -18.05 14.87
N LYS A 624 3.92 -17.61 14.40
CA LYS A 624 5.23 -18.03 14.96
C LYS A 624 5.31 -17.79 16.45
N ARG A 625 4.90 -16.61 16.94
CA ARG A 625 4.89 -16.26 18.35
C ARG A 625 3.95 -17.13 19.18
N LEU A 626 2.75 -17.41 18.67
CA LEU A 626 1.81 -18.32 19.32
C LEU A 626 2.43 -19.71 19.47
N LEU A 627 3.04 -20.22 18.41
CA LEU A 627 3.72 -21.52 18.43
C LEU A 627 4.94 -21.52 19.39
N GLN A 628 5.61 -20.38 19.58
CA GLN A 628 6.64 -20.18 20.60
C GLN A 628 6.08 -20.01 22.01
N GLY A 629 4.75 -19.90 22.17
CA GLY A 629 4.06 -19.86 23.44
C GLY A 629 3.74 -18.49 23.99
N ALA A 630 3.77 -17.50 23.16
CA ALA A 630 3.22 -16.19 23.53
C ALA A 630 1.73 -16.28 23.79
N GLU A 631 1.25 -15.51 24.77
CA GLU A 631 -0.19 -15.31 24.97
C GLU A 631 -0.82 -14.64 23.73
N LEU A 632 -2.03 -15.02 23.37
CA LEU A 632 -2.73 -14.51 22.19
C LEU A 632 -2.77 -12.97 22.15
N ALA A 633 -3.07 -12.33 23.28
CA ALA A 633 -3.11 -10.86 23.39
C ALA A 633 -1.75 -10.17 23.22
N LYS A 634 -0.64 -10.92 23.34
CA LYS A 634 0.73 -10.42 23.11
C LYS A 634 1.24 -10.76 21.73
N ALA A 635 0.71 -11.81 21.11
CA ALA A 635 1.11 -12.26 19.78
C ALA A 635 0.46 -11.44 18.67
N VAL A 636 -0.79 -11.02 18.87
CA VAL A 636 -1.58 -10.32 17.84
C VAL A 636 -2.56 -9.33 18.47
N ASN A 637 -2.82 -8.23 17.77
CA ASN A 637 -3.96 -7.37 18.11
C ASN A 637 -5.24 -8.03 17.54
N PRO A 638 -6.22 -8.40 18.39
CA PRO A 638 -7.43 -9.07 17.93
C PRO A 638 -8.21 -8.34 16.83
N GLY A 639 -8.15 -7.00 16.80
CA GLY A 639 -8.85 -6.19 15.82
C GLY A 639 -8.10 -5.98 14.51
N SER A 640 -6.92 -6.59 14.33
CA SER A 640 -6.12 -6.47 13.10
C SER A 640 -6.18 -7.71 12.21
N VAL A 641 -6.91 -8.74 12.64
CA VAL A 641 -7.01 -10.03 11.94
C VAL A 641 -8.44 -10.27 11.47
N ASP A 642 -8.58 -10.97 10.37
CA ASP A 642 -9.86 -11.30 9.74
C ASP A 642 -10.70 -12.26 10.59
N ASN A 643 -10.04 -13.21 11.28
CA ASN A 643 -10.70 -14.19 12.14
C ASN A 643 -9.81 -14.59 13.32
N LEU A 644 -10.11 -14.06 14.49
CA LEU A 644 -9.37 -14.33 15.72
C LEU A 644 -9.46 -15.80 16.17
N ASP A 645 -10.59 -16.46 15.90
CA ASP A 645 -10.81 -17.84 16.33
C ASP A 645 -9.82 -18.82 15.69
N LEU A 646 -9.34 -18.52 14.49
CA LEU A 646 -8.32 -19.30 13.82
C LEU A 646 -7.00 -19.34 14.61
N LEU A 647 -6.68 -18.29 15.35
CA LEU A 647 -5.43 -18.20 16.10
C LEU A 647 -5.42 -19.07 17.38
N HIS A 648 -6.59 -19.39 17.92
CA HIS A 648 -6.70 -20.33 19.03
C HIS A 648 -6.18 -21.72 18.67
N PHE A 649 -6.37 -22.14 17.41
CA PHE A 649 -5.83 -23.42 16.92
C PHE A 649 -4.30 -23.48 17.09
N TYR A 650 -3.58 -22.42 16.75
CA TYR A 650 -2.11 -22.39 16.85
C TYR A 650 -1.63 -22.30 18.30
N ALA A 651 -2.34 -21.58 19.15
CA ALA A 651 -2.06 -21.52 20.58
C ALA A 651 -2.27 -22.89 21.25
N ASP A 652 -3.34 -23.61 20.91
CA ASP A 652 -3.64 -24.95 21.41
C ASP A 652 -2.62 -25.98 20.88
N LEU A 653 -2.20 -25.85 19.62
CA LEU A 653 -1.15 -26.69 19.04
C LEU A 653 0.17 -26.51 19.80
N ALA A 654 0.54 -25.28 20.10
CA ALA A 654 1.74 -24.96 20.88
C ALA A 654 1.66 -25.54 22.31
N ALA A 655 0.50 -25.47 22.96
CA ALA A 655 0.30 -26.06 24.28
C ALA A 655 0.44 -27.58 24.26
N ARG A 656 -0.14 -28.25 23.26
CA ARG A 656 -0.02 -29.71 23.08
C ARG A 656 1.41 -30.18 22.81
N ARG A 657 2.21 -29.38 22.07
CA ARG A 657 3.61 -29.74 21.78
C ARG A 657 4.53 -29.59 22.99
N ARG A 658 4.16 -28.76 23.97
CA ARG A 658 4.95 -28.53 25.18
C ARG A 658 4.55 -29.47 26.34
N ALA A 659 3.37 -30.05 26.29
CA ALA A 659 2.89 -31.05 27.25
C ALA A 659 3.50 -32.43 26.97
#